data_d4e7bd7f676c3743a590b61daa9a1197
#
_entry.id   d4e7bd7f676c3743a590b61daa9a1197
#
_cell.length_a   1.000
_cell.length_b   1.000
_cell.length_c   1.000
_cell.angle_alpha   90.00
_cell.angle_beta   90.00
_cell.angle_gamma   90.00
#
_symmetry.space_group_name_H-M   'P 1'
#
loop_
_entity.id
_entity.type
_entity.pdbx_description
1 polymer ?
#
loop_
_entity_poly.entity_id
_entity_poly.type
_entity_poly.pdbx_seq_one_letter_code
_entity_poly.pdbx_strand_id
1 'polypeptide(L)'
;MKKTIPVVGMACSACSANVEKKLNSLEGVHAASVSLLSRSALVDFDPAVISLDDMKREINNIGYDLVTEADRSAIEIEQSAYVLLRRKTILSWIFALLVMAISMHWIVLGNRDMGNQVSLLLALFNLIYCGRSFYLTAFKQLRHGAANMDTLVALSTGISFLFSVFNTFWGESVWGSRGIAWHTYYDASVMIITFVLTGRLLEEKAKDATASSIRQLMGLQPKTARIVQDGKIEEVPISTIECGDVLEVRAGDKIPVDGEVVSAESFMKADAAYIDESMITGEPTPCEKVKGSRVLAGTIPSQGKLRMKALQIGEDTALAHIIQMVQEAQGSKAPVQRIVDKVALVFVPVVACVAVVTFLLWWIIGGNAALPQAILSAIAVLVIACPCAMGLATPTALMVGIGKAAQEKVLIKDATALERMRKVDAVVIDKTGTLTIPNQEIDFTKADNLPLEARETLKPHAEEAMQELQNAGIEVHMMSGDKEEAARYWAEKAGIKHYRSKVLPQDKENLVRELQQRGKTVAMVGDGINDTQALALADVSIAIGRGTDVAMDVAQVTLMGDDLRSVPKAIQLSRRTVKMIAENLFWAFIYNIVCLPLAAGVLYLFGISFQITPMWASALMAFSSVSVVLNSLRLKLMA
;
A
#
# COMPACT_ATOMS: atom_id res chain seq x y z
N MET A 1 -13.97 -8.09 17.13
CA MET A 1 -12.68 -8.74 16.81
C MET A 1 -12.15 -8.13 15.51
N LYS A 2 -10.89 -7.67 15.52
CA LYS A 2 -10.25 -7.18 14.29
C LYS A 2 -9.38 -8.27 13.67
N LYS A 3 -9.56 -8.56 12.39
CA LYS A 3 -8.76 -9.56 11.67
C LYS A 3 -8.46 -9.09 10.24
N THR A 4 -7.22 -9.29 9.80
CA THR A 4 -6.82 -9.07 8.39
C THR A 4 -6.97 -10.36 7.62
N ILE A 5 -7.81 -10.36 6.58
CA ILE A 5 -8.17 -11.54 5.79
C ILE A 5 -7.72 -11.32 4.35
N PRO A 6 -6.89 -12.21 3.76
CA PRO A 6 -6.51 -12.09 2.34
C PRO A 6 -7.74 -12.24 1.42
N VAL A 7 -7.78 -11.41 0.36
CA VAL A 7 -8.86 -11.38 -0.64
C VAL A 7 -8.30 -11.66 -2.02
N VAL A 8 -8.84 -12.66 -2.69
CA VAL A 8 -8.42 -13.08 -4.03
C VAL A 8 -9.42 -12.60 -5.09
N GLY A 9 -8.93 -12.28 -6.28
CA GLY A 9 -9.74 -11.91 -7.43
C GLY A 9 -9.93 -10.40 -7.64
N MET A 10 -9.41 -9.55 -6.76
CA MET A 10 -9.44 -8.10 -6.94
C MET A 10 -8.39 -7.66 -7.96
N ALA A 11 -8.82 -6.92 -8.99
CA ALA A 11 -7.94 -6.42 -10.05
C ALA A 11 -7.97 -4.88 -10.20
N CYS A 12 -8.87 -4.19 -9.50
CA CYS A 12 -9.02 -2.73 -9.64
C CYS A 12 -9.61 -2.11 -8.37
N SER A 13 -9.51 -0.77 -8.25
CA SER A 13 -10.06 -0.02 -7.10
C SER A 13 -11.58 -0.18 -6.96
N ALA A 14 -12.32 -0.27 -8.06
CA ALA A 14 -13.75 -0.56 -8.02
C ALA A 14 -14.02 -1.96 -7.44
N CYS A 15 -13.12 -2.93 -7.66
CA CYS A 15 -13.22 -4.27 -7.08
C CYS A 15 -13.09 -4.22 -5.55
N SER A 16 -12.06 -3.54 -5.04
CA SER A 16 -11.87 -3.38 -3.58
C SER A 16 -13.01 -2.59 -2.93
N ALA A 17 -13.54 -1.56 -3.61
CA ALA A 17 -14.69 -0.81 -3.14
C ALA A 17 -15.97 -1.66 -3.07
N ASN A 18 -16.19 -2.55 -4.04
CA ASN A 18 -17.33 -3.47 -4.05
C ASN A 18 -17.24 -4.50 -2.92
N VAL A 19 -16.07 -5.09 -2.69
CA VAL A 19 -15.82 -6.02 -1.57
C VAL A 19 -16.04 -5.30 -0.23
N GLU A 20 -15.49 -4.10 -0.07
CA GLU A 20 -15.64 -3.28 1.13
C GLU A 20 -17.09 -2.93 1.41
N LYS A 21 -17.83 -2.49 0.37
CA LYS A 21 -19.25 -2.19 0.48
C LYS A 21 -20.06 -3.42 0.90
N LYS A 22 -19.75 -4.58 0.33
CA LYS A 22 -20.43 -5.83 0.67
C LYS A 22 -20.13 -6.25 2.10
N LEU A 23 -18.88 -6.24 2.54
CA LEU A 23 -18.51 -6.57 3.92
C LEU A 23 -19.18 -5.64 4.92
N ASN A 24 -19.16 -4.32 4.68
CA ASN A 24 -19.82 -3.34 5.55
C ASN A 24 -21.36 -3.44 5.55
N SER A 25 -21.95 -4.17 4.61
CA SER A 25 -23.40 -4.42 4.57
C SER A 25 -23.85 -5.68 5.32
N LEU A 26 -22.89 -6.48 5.83
CA LEU A 26 -23.20 -7.72 6.55
C LEU A 26 -23.50 -7.42 8.02
N GLU A 27 -24.52 -8.09 8.53
CA GLU A 27 -24.86 -8.01 9.95
C GLU A 27 -23.74 -8.64 10.80
N GLY A 28 -23.33 -7.96 11.87
CA GLY A 28 -22.20 -8.37 12.70
C GLY A 28 -20.82 -7.81 12.27
N VAL A 29 -20.74 -7.09 11.14
CA VAL A 29 -19.52 -6.34 10.76
C VAL A 29 -19.67 -4.89 11.19
N HIS A 30 -18.77 -4.43 12.07
CA HIS A 30 -18.75 -3.05 12.55
C HIS A 30 -18.04 -2.11 11.57
N ALA A 31 -16.92 -2.55 11.01
CA ALA A 31 -16.18 -1.83 9.99
C ALA A 31 -15.33 -2.78 9.16
N ALA A 32 -15.25 -2.53 7.86
CA ALA A 32 -14.33 -3.21 6.97
C ALA A 32 -13.63 -2.20 6.08
N SER A 33 -12.32 -2.38 5.90
CA SER A 33 -11.48 -1.64 4.96
C SER A 33 -10.73 -2.63 4.07
N VAL A 34 -10.87 -2.46 2.75
CA VAL A 34 -10.30 -3.41 1.78
C VAL A 34 -9.21 -2.74 0.96
N SER A 35 -8.00 -3.25 1.06
CA SER A 35 -6.85 -2.78 0.31
C SER A 35 -6.63 -3.61 -0.96
N LEU A 36 -6.62 -2.95 -2.11
CA LEU A 36 -6.29 -3.59 -3.38
C LEU A 36 -4.84 -4.04 -3.41
N LEU A 37 -3.95 -3.31 -2.78
CA LEU A 37 -2.51 -3.51 -2.89
C LEU A 37 -2.02 -4.64 -1.99
N SER A 38 -2.43 -4.63 -0.72
CA SER A 38 -2.16 -5.74 0.21
C SER A 38 -3.05 -6.95 -0.06
N ARG A 39 -4.03 -6.84 -0.97
CA ARG A 39 -5.02 -7.88 -1.29
C ARG A 39 -5.67 -8.45 -0.04
N SER A 40 -5.97 -7.60 0.93
CA SER A 40 -6.54 -7.99 2.20
C SER A 40 -7.69 -7.08 2.59
N ALA A 41 -8.57 -7.63 3.41
CA ALA A 41 -9.64 -6.93 4.09
C ALA A 41 -9.32 -6.89 5.59
N LEU A 42 -9.20 -5.70 6.16
CA LEU A 42 -9.19 -5.51 7.60
C LEU A 42 -10.65 -5.40 8.05
N VAL A 43 -11.14 -6.40 8.78
CA VAL A 43 -12.54 -6.49 9.18
C VAL A 43 -12.62 -6.47 10.70
N ASP A 44 -13.43 -5.56 11.23
CA ASP A 44 -13.83 -5.52 12.62
C ASP A 44 -15.25 -6.07 12.74
N PHE A 45 -15.42 -7.23 13.37
CA PHE A 45 -16.67 -7.97 13.40
C PHE A 45 -16.91 -8.67 14.73
N ASP A 46 -18.17 -9.01 14.99
CA ASP A 46 -18.58 -9.82 16.12
C ASP A 46 -18.63 -11.32 15.73
N PRO A 47 -17.69 -12.14 16.23
CA PRO A 47 -17.66 -13.57 15.91
C PRO A 47 -18.88 -14.36 16.42
N ALA A 48 -19.67 -13.79 17.36
CA ALA A 48 -20.91 -14.41 17.81
C ALA A 48 -22.08 -14.22 16.80
N VAL A 49 -21.99 -13.22 15.92
CA VAL A 49 -23.04 -12.88 14.93
C VAL A 49 -22.71 -13.40 13.53
N ILE A 50 -21.45 -13.28 13.09
CA ILE A 50 -21.03 -13.70 11.76
C ILE A 50 -19.69 -14.44 11.80
N SER A 51 -19.63 -15.58 11.10
CA SER A 51 -18.40 -16.36 10.96
C SER A 51 -17.57 -15.94 9.75
N LEU A 52 -16.27 -16.32 9.71
CA LEU A 52 -15.40 -16.10 8.56
C LEU A 52 -15.92 -16.85 7.31
N ASP A 53 -16.52 -18.01 7.48
CA ASP A 53 -17.07 -18.82 6.38
C ASP A 53 -18.32 -18.18 5.79
N ASP A 54 -19.14 -17.50 6.60
CA ASP A 54 -20.31 -16.75 6.12
C ASP A 54 -19.86 -15.54 5.30
N MET A 55 -18.86 -14.79 5.78
CA MET A 55 -18.26 -13.68 5.01
C MET A 55 -17.66 -14.19 3.69
N LYS A 56 -16.93 -15.32 3.72
CA LYS A 56 -16.37 -15.95 2.52
C LYS A 56 -17.46 -16.28 1.51
N ARG A 57 -18.56 -16.89 1.93
CA ARG A 57 -19.69 -17.23 1.06
C ARG A 57 -20.31 -16.00 0.41
N GLU A 58 -20.51 -14.92 1.20
CA GLU A 58 -21.08 -13.67 0.68
C GLU A 58 -20.16 -12.94 -0.29
N ILE A 59 -18.84 -13.00 -0.07
CA ILE A 59 -17.86 -12.43 -0.99
C ILE A 59 -17.72 -13.27 -2.26
N ASN A 60 -17.83 -14.60 -2.16
CA ASN A 60 -17.86 -15.47 -3.34
C ASN A 60 -19.05 -15.19 -4.25
N ASN A 61 -20.20 -14.83 -3.69
CA ASN A 61 -21.40 -14.48 -4.46
C ASN A 61 -21.17 -13.29 -5.40
N ILE A 62 -20.35 -12.31 -4.99
CA ILE A 62 -20.00 -11.15 -5.81
C ILE A 62 -18.73 -11.35 -6.67
N GLY A 63 -18.19 -12.57 -6.67
CA GLY A 63 -17.10 -12.96 -7.60
C GLY A 63 -15.69 -12.81 -7.09
N TYR A 64 -15.50 -12.61 -5.79
CA TYR A 64 -14.22 -12.58 -5.10
C TYR A 64 -14.15 -13.72 -4.08
N ASP A 65 -12.97 -13.99 -3.50
CA ASP A 65 -12.79 -15.02 -2.49
C ASP A 65 -12.00 -14.51 -1.28
N LEU A 66 -12.41 -14.95 -0.08
CA LEU A 66 -11.68 -14.73 1.17
C LEU A 66 -10.88 -15.99 1.51
N VAL A 67 -9.58 -15.82 1.77
CA VAL A 67 -8.68 -16.92 2.17
C VAL A 67 -8.76 -17.09 3.69
N THR A 68 -9.28 -18.23 4.14
CA THR A 68 -9.34 -18.60 5.55
C THR A 68 -8.17 -19.51 5.94
N GLU A 69 -7.94 -19.75 7.23
CA GLU A 69 -6.81 -20.56 7.72
C GLU A 69 -6.79 -22.01 7.22
N ALA A 70 -7.93 -22.51 6.75
CA ALA A 70 -8.05 -23.83 6.12
C ALA A 70 -7.54 -23.89 4.68
N ASP A 71 -7.28 -22.73 4.06
CA ASP A 71 -6.80 -22.63 2.68
C ASP A 71 -5.26 -22.68 2.63
N ARG A 72 -4.71 -22.95 1.44
CA ARG A 72 -3.27 -22.86 1.18
C ARG A 72 -2.75 -21.47 1.56
N SER A 73 -1.47 -21.39 1.93
CA SER A 73 -0.89 -20.10 2.32
C SER A 73 -1.18 -19.02 1.25
N ALA A 74 -1.52 -17.81 1.68
CA ALA A 74 -1.83 -16.71 0.76
C ALA A 74 -0.70 -16.49 -0.27
N ILE A 75 0.54 -16.76 0.10
CA ILE A 75 1.74 -16.68 -0.75
C ILE A 75 1.68 -17.70 -1.90
N GLU A 76 1.26 -18.95 -1.64
CA GLU A 76 1.16 -19.97 -2.69
C GLU A 76 0.06 -19.67 -3.69
N ILE A 77 -1.08 -19.14 -3.22
CA ILE A 77 -2.19 -18.71 -4.07
C ILE A 77 -1.72 -17.56 -4.97
N GLU A 78 -1.02 -16.60 -4.41
CA GLU A 78 -0.49 -15.44 -5.15
C GLU A 78 0.53 -15.84 -6.21
N GLN A 79 1.47 -16.70 -5.86
CA GLN A 79 2.46 -17.22 -6.81
C GLN A 79 1.81 -18.01 -7.95
N SER A 80 0.82 -18.85 -7.65
CA SER A 80 0.09 -19.62 -8.67
C SER A 80 -0.70 -18.71 -9.60
N ALA A 81 -1.34 -17.65 -9.07
CA ALA A 81 -2.06 -16.65 -9.85
C ALA A 81 -1.12 -15.86 -10.78
N TYR A 82 0.06 -15.46 -10.28
CA TYR A 82 1.07 -14.77 -11.08
C TYR A 82 1.60 -15.66 -12.24
N VAL A 83 1.91 -16.92 -11.97
CA VAL A 83 2.35 -17.86 -13.00
C VAL A 83 1.27 -18.06 -14.07
N LEU A 84 0.02 -18.20 -13.67
CA LEU A 84 -1.11 -18.32 -14.59
C LEU A 84 -1.30 -17.05 -15.44
N LEU A 85 -1.21 -15.86 -14.83
CA LEU A 85 -1.30 -14.58 -15.53
C LEU A 85 -0.18 -14.46 -16.57
N ARG A 86 1.06 -14.78 -16.20
CA ARG A 86 2.22 -14.76 -17.11
C ARG A 86 2.01 -15.72 -18.30
N ARG A 87 1.54 -16.94 -18.07
CA ARG A 87 1.25 -17.91 -19.13
C ARG A 87 0.17 -17.39 -20.09
N LYS A 88 -0.92 -16.86 -19.57
CA LYS A 88 -2.01 -16.26 -20.37
C LYS A 88 -1.52 -15.08 -21.20
N THR A 89 -0.69 -14.22 -20.64
CA THR A 89 -0.12 -13.06 -21.33
C THR A 89 0.76 -13.50 -22.51
N ILE A 90 1.65 -14.46 -22.30
CA ILE A 90 2.54 -14.98 -23.36
C ILE A 90 1.70 -15.61 -24.47
N LEU A 91 0.73 -16.46 -24.16
CA LEU A 91 -0.15 -17.08 -25.15
C LEU A 91 -0.97 -16.03 -25.91
N SER A 92 -1.50 -15.02 -25.22
CA SER A 92 -2.25 -13.94 -25.84
C SER A 92 -1.39 -13.15 -26.84
N TRP A 93 -0.10 -12.90 -26.55
CA TRP A 93 0.83 -12.29 -27.48
C TRP A 93 1.06 -13.14 -28.73
N ILE A 94 1.18 -14.46 -28.60
CA ILE A 94 1.33 -15.37 -29.74
C ILE A 94 0.09 -15.26 -30.65
N PHE A 95 -1.12 -15.31 -30.09
CA PHE A 95 -2.35 -15.17 -30.87
C PHE A 95 -2.49 -13.79 -31.48
N ALA A 96 -2.13 -12.73 -30.74
CA ALA A 96 -2.19 -11.35 -31.22
C ALA A 96 -1.29 -11.11 -32.43
N LEU A 97 -0.06 -11.59 -32.36
CA LEU A 97 0.89 -11.47 -33.48
C LEU A 97 0.44 -12.27 -34.70
N LEU A 98 -0.10 -13.48 -34.52
CA LEU A 98 -0.62 -14.28 -35.64
C LEU A 98 -1.84 -13.61 -36.30
N VAL A 99 -2.83 -13.17 -35.50
CA VAL A 99 -4.02 -12.49 -36.03
C VAL A 99 -3.64 -11.17 -36.70
N MET A 100 -2.72 -10.41 -36.13
CA MET A 100 -2.23 -9.17 -36.73
C MET A 100 -1.50 -9.42 -38.04
N ALA A 101 -0.65 -10.46 -38.12
CA ALA A 101 0.06 -10.82 -39.37
C ALA A 101 -0.91 -11.23 -40.48
N ILE A 102 -2.01 -11.91 -40.15
CA ILE A 102 -3.06 -12.25 -41.11
C ILE A 102 -3.83 -10.98 -41.51
N SER A 103 -4.23 -10.15 -40.56
CA SER A 103 -4.98 -8.91 -40.80
C SER A 103 -4.20 -7.91 -41.67
N MET A 104 -2.87 -7.81 -41.46
CA MET A 104 -1.97 -6.96 -42.24
C MET A 104 -1.49 -7.59 -43.56
N HIS A 105 -1.99 -8.77 -43.92
CA HIS A 105 -1.60 -9.52 -45.11
C HIS A 105 -0.11 -9.88 -45.22
N TRP A 106 0.59 -9.93 -44.04
CA TRP A 106 1.98 -10.45 -44.00
C TRP A 106 2.01 -11.95 -44.19
N ILE A 107 0.94 -12.65 -43.73
CA ILE A 107 0.71 -14.07 -44.00
C ILE A 107 -0.56 -14.18 -44.83
N VAL A 108 -0.38 -14.55 -46.10
CA VAL A 108 -1.51 -14.76 -47.03
C VAL A 108 -1.94 -16.23 -46.96
N LEU A 109 -3.10 -16.50 -46.35
CA LEU A 109 -3.71 -17.80 -46.24
C LEU A 109 -4.75 -17.99 -47.35
N GLY A 110 -4.30 -18.27 -48.58
CA GLY A 110 -5.22 -18.50 -49.70
C GLY A 110 -6.13 -17.30 -49.99
N ASN A 111 -7.44 -17.46 -49.78
CA ASN A 111 -8.45 -16.41 -49.97
C ASN A 111 -8.68 -15.59 -48.68
N ARG A 112 -9.20 -14.34 -48.86
CA ARG A 112 -9.59 -13.45 -47.74
C ARG A 112 -10.50 -14.15 -46.72
N ASP A 113 -11.46 -14.96 -47.18
CA ASP A 113 -12.40 -15.68 -46.32
C ASP A 113 -11.69 -16.70 -45.42
N MET A 114 -10.68 -17.41 -45.94
CA MET A 114 -9.87 -18.34 -45.17
C MET A 114 -9.06 -17.63 -44.10
N GLY A 115 -8.49 -16.45 -44.42
CA GLY A 115 -7.80 -15.60 -43.44
C GLY A 115 -8.72 -15.14 -42.32
N ASN A 116 -9.94 -14.70 -42.68
CA ASN A 116 -10.94 -14.28 -41.68
C ASN A 116 -11.40 -15.44 -40.79
N GLN A 117 -11.62 -16.65 -41.35
CA GLN A 117 -12.01 -17.85 -40.57
C GLN A 117 -10.89 -18.30 -39.60
N VAL A 118 -9.63 -18.27 -40.04
CA VAL A 118 -8.49 -18.58 -39.15
C VAL A 118 -8.38 -17.55 -38.03
N SER A 119 -8.52 -16.27 -38.36
CA SER A 119 -8.51 -15.17 -37.37
C SER A 119 -9.66 -15.28 -36.38
N LEU A 120 -10.84 -15.71 -36.82
CA LEU A 120 -11.99 -15.99 -35.97
C LEU A 120 -11.64 -17.07 -34.93
N LEU A 121 -11.09 -18.20 -35.36
CA LEU A 121 -10.75 -19.31 -34.46
C LEU A 121 -9.67 -18.91 -33.44
N LEU A 122 -8.64 -18.20 -33.88
CA LEU A 122 -7.57 -17.71 -33.00
C LEU A 122 -8.11 -16.70 -32.00
N ALA A 123 -8.93 -15.75 -32.45
CA ALA A 123 -9.57 -14.75 -31.58
C ALA A 123 -10.53 -15.40 -30.59
N LEU A 124 -11.34 -16.37 -31.02
CA LEU A 124 -12.26 -17.11 -30.16
C LEU A 124 -11.51 -17.83 -29.04
N PHE A 125 -10.41 -18.51 -29.38
CA PHE A 125 -9.58 -19.18 -28.39
C PHE A 125 -8.95 -18.19 -27.40
N ASN A 126 -8.45 -17.05 -27.89
CA ASN A 126 -7.93 -15.98 -27.03
C ASN A 126 -8.98 -15.46 -26.06
N LEU A 127 -10.20 -15.19 -26.53
CA LEU A 127 -11.32 -14.74 -25.69
C LEU A 127 -11.68 -15.76 -24.61
N ILE A 128 -11.84 -17.04 -25.01
CA ILE A 128 -12.28 -18.13 -24.11
C ILE A 128 -11.19 -18.50 -23.08
N TYR A 129 -9.92 -18.55 -23.48
CA TYR A 129 -8.85 -18.99 -22.58
C TYR A 129 -8.17 -17.82 -21.87
N CYS A 130 -7.64 -16.84 -22.61
CA CYS A 130 -6.91 -15.72 -22.04
C CYS A 130 -7.86 -14.70 -21.41
N GLY A 131 -8.98 -14.38 -22.09
CA GLY A 131 -9.98 -13.40 -21.69
C GLY A 131 -11.03 -13.90 -20.70
N ARG A 132 -11.08 -15.20 -20.38
CA ARG A 132 -12.14 -15.81 -19.57
C ARG A 132 -12.47 -15.06 -18.28
N SER A 133 -11.45 -14.60 -17.58
CA SER A 133 -11.62 -13.89 -16.31
C SER A 133 -12.41 -12.58 -16.48
N PHE A 134 -12.18 -11.85 -17.56
CA PHE A 134 -12.89 -10.59 -17.83
C PHE A 134 -14.39 -10.83 -18.00
N TYR A 135 -14.76 -11.82 -18.81
CA TYR A 135 -16.17 -12.15 -19.09
C TYR A 135 -16.89 -12.69 -17.85
N LEU A 136 -16.25 -13.58 -17.10
CA LEU A 136 -16.86 -14.13 -15.88
C LEU A 136 -17.07 -13.07 -14.82
N THR A 137 -16.07 -12.21 -14.60
CA THR A 137 -16.17 -11.11 -13.63
C THR A 137 -17.22 -10.09 -14.09
N ALA A 138 -17.23 -9.72 -15.37
CA ALA A 138 -18.23 -8.80 -15.93
C ALA A 138 -19.66 -9.32 -15.76
N PHE A 139 -19.90 -10.60 -16.06
CA PHE A 139 -21.22 -11.22 -15.91
C PHE A 139 -21.71 -11.23 -14.46
N LYS A 140 -20.82 -11.61 -13.52
CA LYS A 140 -21.15 -11.61 -12.09
C LYS A 140 -21.46 -10.19 -11.59
N GLN A 141 -20.64 -9.20 -11.97
CA GLN A 141 -20.82 -7.79 -11.58
C GLN A 141 -22.13 -7.21 -12.12
N LEU A 142 -22.42 -7.41 -13.39
CA LEU A 142 -23.67 -6.93 -14.03
C LEU A 142 -24.91 -7.51 -13.34
N ARG A 143 -24.88 -8.79 -12.93
CA ARG A 143 -25.98 -9.43 -12.20
C ARG A 143 -26.25 -8.76 -10.85
N HIS A 144 -25.25 -8.14 -10.24
CA HIS A 144 -25.36 -7.40 -8.97
C HIS A 144 -25.49 -5.87 -9.17
N GLY A 145 -25.76 -5.42 -10.39
CA GLY A 145 -25.92 -3.99 -10.70
C GLY A 145 -24.64 -3.17 -10.53
N ALA A 146 -23.47 -3.81 -10.57
CA ALA A 146 -22.16 -3.17 -10.49
C ALA A 146 -21.42 -3.28 -11.82
N ALA A 147 -20.53 -2.33 -12.10
CA ALA A 147 -19.66 -2.36 -13.25
C ALA A 147 -18.23 -2.02 -12.82
N ASN A 148 -17.26 -2.64 -13.47
CA ASN A 148 -15.85 -2.42 -13.22
C ASN A 148 -15.07 -2.38 -14.54
N MET A 149 -13.73 -2.32 -14.44
CA MET A 149 -12.83 -2.38 -15.60
C MET A 149 -13.07 -3.62 -16.47
N ASP A 150 -13.27 -4.80 -15.85
CA ASP A 150 -13.49 -6.06 -16.58
C ASP A 150 -14.76 -6.00 -17.41
N THR A 151 -15.79 -5.27 -16.94
CA THR A 151 -17.01 -5.02 -17.69
C THR A 151 -16.74 -4.23 -18.99
N LEU A 152 -15.90 -3.17 -18.91
CA LEU A 152 -15.56 -2.38 -20.08
C LEU A 152 -14.73 -3.19 -21.08
N VAL A 153 -13.75 -3.97 -20.60
CA VAL A 153 -12.94 -4.86 -21.45
C VAL A 153 -13.79 -5.94 -22.10
N ALA A 154 -14.67 -6.61 -21.35
CA ALA A 154 -15.55 -7.64 -21.88
C ALA A 154 -16.51 -7.07 -22.92
N LEU A 155 -17.09 -5.89 -22.68
CA LEU A 155 -18.00 -5.23 -23.60
C LEU A 155 -17.27 -4.81 -24.90
N SER A 156 -16.11 -4.14 -24.79
CA SER A 156 -15.33 -3.67 -25.95
C SER A 156 -14.84 -4.83 -26.82
N THR A 157 -14.25 -5.86 -26.21
CA THR A 157 -13.75 -7.03 -26.93
C THR A 157 -14.88 -7.88 -27.50
N GLY A 158 -16.00 -8.02 -26.76
CA GLY A 158 -17.21 -8.72 -27.21
C GLY A 158 -17.86 -8.05 -28.43
N ILE A 159 -18.04 -6.72 -28.39
CA ILE A 159 -18.61 -5.97 -29.52
C ILE A 159 -17.68 -6.08 -30.73
N SER A 160 -16.36 -5.89 -30.57
CA SER A 160 -15.37 -6.00 -31.64
C SER A 160 -15.39 -7.41 -32.27
N PHE A 161 -15.43 -8.45 -31.44
CA PHE A 161 -15.48 -9.84 -31.88
C PHE A 161 -16.79 -10.13 -32.65
N LEU A 162 -17.94 -9.83 -32.06
CA LEU A 162 -19.25 -10.07 -32.69
C LEU A 162 -19.42 -9.31 -34.01
N PHE A 163 -18.97 -8.06 -34.07
CA PHE A 163 -18.98 -7.29 -35.31
C PHE A 163 -18.07 -7.92 -36.38
N SER A 164 -16.93 -8.45 -35.98
CA SER A 164 -16.02 -9.16 -36.91
C SER A 164 -16.61 -10.48 -37.39
N VAL A 165 -17.31 -11.22 -36.52
CA VAL A 165 -18.08 -12.43 -36.92
C VAL A 165 -19.14 -12.07 -37.94
N PHE A 166 -19.93 -11.02 -37.66
CA PHE A 166 -20.93 -10.54 -38.60
C PHE A 166 -20.30 -10.20 -39.96
N ASN A 167 -19.21 -9.44 -39.97
CA ASN A 167 -18.51 -9.07 -41.21
C ASN A 167 -17.91 -10.28 -41.95
N THR A 168 -17.46 -11.32 -41.22
CA THR A 168 -16.93 -12.54 -41.84
C THR A 168 -17.99 -13.30 -42.64
N PHE A 169 -19.22 -13.41 -42.16
CA PHE A 169 -20.28 -14.21 -42.78
C PHE A 169 -21.23 -13.40 -43.66
N TRP A 170 -21.51 -12.14 -43.32
CA TRP A 170 -22.50 -11.30 -43.99
C TRP A 170 -21.93 -9.99 -44.54
N GLY A 171 -20.64 -9.72 -44.38
CA GLY A 171 -20.02 -8.45 -44.77
C GLY A 171 -20.17 -8.16 -46.25
N GLU A 172 -19.94 -9.15 -47.13
CA GLU A 172 -20.08 -9.00 -48.57
C GLU A 172 -21.54 -8.71 -48.98
N SER A 173 -22.50 -9.42 -48.41
CA SER A 173 -23.92 -9.26 -48.77
C SER A 173 -24.52 -7.96 -48.22
N VAL A 174 -24.09 -7.46 -47.10
CA VAL A 174 -24.65 -6.26 -46.46
C VAL A 174 -23.92 -4.98 -46.87
N TRP A 175 -22.60 -5.00 -46.90
CA TRP A 175 -21.77 -3.84 -47.16
C TRP A 175 -21.27 -3.80 -48.61
N GLY A 176 -20.77 -4.93 -49.13
CA GLY A 176 -20.25 -5.05 -50.50
C GLY A 176 -21.31 -4.71 -51.54
N SER A 177 -22.53 -5.20 -51.34
CA SER A 177 -23.69 -4.86 -52.21
C SER A 177 -24.03 -3.35 -52.25
N ARG A 178 -23.58 -2.58 -51.24
CA ARG A 178 -23.77 -1.12 -51.13
C ARG A 178 -22.52 -0.31 -51.49
N GLY A 179 -21.45 -0.97 -51.97
CA GLY A 179 -20.18 -0.32 -52.28
C GLY A 179 -19.40 0.19 -51.07
N ILE A 180 -19.73 -0.30 -49.86
CA ILE A 180 -19.07 0.08 -48.59
C ILE A 180 -17.93 -0.92 -48.32
N ALA A 181 -16.69 -0.40 -48.19
CA ALA A 181 -15.55 -1.24 -47.77
C ALA A 181 -15.78 -1.76 -46.34
N TRP A 182 -15.60 -3.06 -46.13
CA TRP A 182 -15.74 -3.69 -44.86
C TRP A 182 -14.49 -4.46 -44.45
N HIS A 183 -14.22 -4.49 -43.14
CA HIS A 183 -13.06 -5.14 -42.57
C HIS A 183 -13.48 -5.93 -41.32
N THR A 184 -12.68 -6.95 -40.97
CA THR A 184 -12.77 -7.63 -39.69
C THR A 184 -11.84 -6.98 -38.69
N TYR A 185 -12.18 -6.98 -37.39
CA TYR A 185 -11.45 -6.34 -36.28
C TYR A 185 -11.12 -7.36 -35.19
N TYR A 186 -10.81 -8.62 -35.61
CA TYR A 186 -10.33 -9.65 -34.68
C TYR A 186 -9.03 -9.26 -34.03
N ASP A 187 -8.14 -8.60 -34.76
CA ASP A 187 -6.91 -8.01 -34.27
C ASP A 187 -7.14 -7.03 -33.11
N ALA A 188 -8.11 -6.12 -33.25
CA ALA A 188 -8.47 -5.20 -32.17
C ALA A 188 -8.93 -5.95 -30.91
N SER A 189 -9.82 -6.93 -31.05
CA SER A 189 -10.33 -7.73 -29.93
C SER A 189 -9.20 -8.47 -29.19
N VAL A 190 -8.30 -9.14 -29.94
CA VAL A 190 -7.18 -9.88 -29.36
C VAL A 190 -6.13 -8.96 -28.74
N MET A 191 -5.81 -7.85 -29.42
CA MET A 191 -4.83 -6.86 -28.94
C MET A 191 -5.29 -6.17 -27.66
N ILE A 192 -6.57 -5.83 -27.52
CA ILE A 192 -7.12 -5.26 -26.28
C ILE A 192 -6.86 -6.22 -25.11
N ILE A 193 -7.22 -7.52 -25.24
CA ILE A 193 -6.97 -8.52 -24.20
C ILE A 193 -5.47 -8.61 -23.90
N THR A 194 -4.64 -8.65 -24.94
CA THR A 194 -3.18 -8.78 -24.80
C THR A 194 -2.56 -7.62 -24.04
N PHE A 195 -2.91 -6.38 -24.41
CA PHE A 195 -2.39 -5.19 -23.72
C PHE A 195 -2.92 -5.07 -22.29
N VAL A 196 -4.18 -5.43 -22.04
CA VAL A 196 -4.74 -5.43 -20.68
C VAL A 196 -4.05 -6.48 -19.80
N LEU A 197 -3.82 -7.68 -20.30
CA LEU A 197 -3.06 -8.72 -19.58
C LEU A 197 -1.61 -8.30 -19.34
N THR A 198 -0.97 -7.66 -20.33
CA THR A 198 0.39 -7.13 -20.20
C THR A 198 0.45 -6.03 -19.13
N GLY A 199 -0.51 -5.09 -19.16
CA GLY A 199 -0.64 -4.06 -18.14
C GLY A 199 -0.77 -4.65 -16.74
N ARG A 200 -1.63 -5.65 -16.55
CA ARG A 200 -1.80 -6.39 -15.28
C ARG A 200 -0.51 -7.12 -14.85
N LEU A 201 0.20 -7.74 -15.79
CA LEU A 201 1.45 -8.44 -15.46
C LEU A 201 2.54 -7.46 -14.98
N LEU A 202 2.67 -6.32 -15.66
CA LEU A 202 3.60 -5.25 -15.26
C LEU A 202 3.20 -4.63 -13.92
N GLU A 203 1.90 -4.44 -13.69
CA GLU A 203 1.35 -3.97 -12.41
C GLU A 203 1.69 -4.92 -11.27
N GLU A 204 1.48 -6.23 -11.44
CA GLU A 204 1.83 -7.24 -10.44
C GLU A 204 3.33 -7.23 -10.11
N LYS A 205 4.17 -7.21 -11.13
CA LYS A 205 5.62 -7.13 -10.96
C LYS A 205 6.07 -5.87 -10.21
N ALA A 206 5.38 -4.76 -10.45
CA ALA A 206 5.67 -3.49 -9.81
C ALA A 206 5.18 -3.45 -8.35
N LYS A 207 4.02 -4.04 -8.04
CA LYS A 207 3.54 -4.24 -6.67
C LYS A 207 4.54 -5.06 -5.85
N ASP A 208 5.09 -6.12 -6.41
CA ASP A 208 6.13 -6.93 -5.77
C ASP A 208 7.38 -6.12 -5.40
N ALA A 209 7.80 -5.20 -6.26
CA ALA A 209 8.94 -4.33 -5.99
C ALA A 209 8.65 -3.32 -4.85
N THR A 210 7.40 -2.88 -4.69
CA THR A 210 6.99 -1.97 -3.61
C THR A 210 6.87 -2.67 -2.25
N ALA A 211 6.49 -3.97 -2.22
CA ALA A 211 6.36 -4.77 -1.01
C ALA A 211 7.71 -5.27 -0.43
N SER A 212 8.83 -4.98 -1.10
CA SER A 212 10.15 -5.49 -0.71
C SER A 212 10.59 -5.09 0.71
N SER A 213 10.21 -3.90 1.18
CA SER A 213 10.59 -3.39 2.52
C SER A 213 10.00 -4.24 3.65
N ILE A 214 8.75 -4.68 3.54
CA ILE A 214 8.13 -5.58 4.53
C ILE A 214 8.77 -6.95 4.48
N ARG A 215 9.02 -7.48 3.28
CA ARG A 215 9.70 -8.79 3.15
C ARG A 215 11.10 -8.78 3.80
N GLN A 216 11.79 -7.64 3.80
CA GLN A 216 13.04 -7.49 4.54
C GLN A 216 12.83 -7.60 6.05
N LEU A 217 11.80 -6.94 6.62
CA LEU A 217 11.45 -7.06 8.04
C LEU A 217 11.03 -8.50 8.40
N MET A 218 10.15 -9.12 7.61
CA MET A 218 9.76 -10.52 7.81
C MET A 218 10.95 -11.48 7.70
N GLY A 219 11.94 -11.17 6.87
CA GLY A 219 13.17 -11.93 6.75
C GLY A 219 14.09 -11.87 7.97
N LEU A 220 13.82 -11.01 8.96
CA LEU A 220 14.59 -10.96 10.22
C LEU A 220 14.27 -12.14 11.15
N GLN A 221 13.08 -12.73 11.06
CA GLN A 221 12.69 -13.89 11.86
C GLN A 221 13.32 -15.17 11.30
N PRO A 222 14.10 -15.93 12.07
CA PRO A 222 14.65 -17.21 11.64
C PRO A 222 13.53 -18.27 11.55
N LYS A 223 13.77 -19.35 10.81
CA LYS A 223 12.81 -20.47 10.72
C LYS A 223 13.01 -21.53 11.79
N THR A 224 14.22 -21.64 12.31
CA THR A 224 14.63 -22.61 13.33
C THR A 224 15.35 -21.92 14.47
N ALA A 225 15.39 -22.53 15.64
CA ALA A 225 16.13 -22.08 16.79
C ALA A 225 16.81 -23.27 17.49
N ARG A 226 17.84 -23.01 18.28
CA ARG A 226 18.54 -24.03 19.08
C ARG A 226 18.04 -23.99 20.52
N ILE A 227 17.31 -25.02 20.91
CA ILE A 227 16.84 -25.22 22.30
C ILE A 227 17.87 -25.98 23.12
N VAL A 228 18.01 -25.64 24.38
CA VAL A 228 18.89 -26.33 25.33
C VAL A 228 18.02 -27.11 26.31
N GLN A 229 17.95 -28.44 26.16
CA GLN A 229 17.23 -29.35 27.03
C GLN A 229 18.20 -30.39 27.60
N ASP A 230 18.23 -30.54 28.90
CA ASP A 230 19.10 -31.51 29.63
C ASP A 230 20.59 -31.42 29.24
N GLY A 231 21.07 -30.19 28.93
CA GLY A 231 22.45 -29.96 28.52
C GLY A 231 22.76 -30.31 27.07
N LYS A 232 21.79 -30.79 26.29
CA LYS A 232 21.89 -31.03 24.84
C LYS A 232 21.29 -29.88 24.08
N ILE A 233 21.88 -29.59 22.91
CA ILE A 233 21.40 -28.56 22.00
C ILE A 233 20.73 -29.25 20.83
N GLU A 234 19.47 -28.93 20.58
CA GLU A 234 18.70 -29.46 19.47
C GLU A 234 18.15 -28.31 18.63
N GLU A 235 18.16 -28.45 17.30
CA GLU A 235 17.59 -27.48 16.38
C GLU A 235 16.10 -27.83 16.15
N VAL A 236 15.23 -26.88 16.50
CA VAL A 236 13.77 -27.05 16.40
C VAL A 236 13.14 -25.93 15.56
N PRO A 237 11.99 -26.16 14.93
CA PRO A 237 11.22 -25.10 14.30
C PRO A 237 10.82 -24.02 15.33
N ILE A 238 10.85 -22.73 14.93
CA ILE A 238 10.50 -21.62 15.84
C ILE A 238 9.06 -21.76 16.39
N SER A 239 8.16 -22.38 15.64
CA SER A 239 6.75 -22.61 16.05
C SER A 239 6.59 -23.60 17.21
N THR A 240 7.63 -24.32 17.59
CA THR A 240 7.60 -25.29 18.71
C THR A 240 8.17 -24.74 20.01
N ILE A 241 8.68 -23.49 20.00
CA ILE A 241 9.25 -22.84 21.18
C ILE A 241 8.12 -22.42 22.12
N GLU A 242 8.29 -22.69 23.41
CA GLU A 242 7.37 -22.29 24.48
C GLU A 242 8.00 -21.21 25.38
N CYS A 243 7.13 -20.43 26.04
CA CYS A 243 7.59 -19.45 27.03
C CYS A 243 8.32 -20.17 28.16
N GLY A 244 9.55 -19.72 28.45
CA GLY A 244 10.39 -20.33 29.49
C GLY A 244 11.51 -21.20 28.93
N ASP A 245 11.46 -21.60 27.69
CA ASP A 245 12.53 -22.38 27.03
C ASP A 245 13.86 -21.61 27.02
N VAL A 246 14.95 -22.38 27.21
CA VAL A 246 16.31 -21.83 27.13
C VAL A 246 16.86 -22.07 25.73
N LEU A 247 17.21 -20.98 25.04
CA LEU A 247 17.72 -20.99 23.68
C LEU A 247 19.19 -20.59 23.64
N GLU A 248 19.97 -21.22 22.78
CA GLU A 248 21.36 -20.82 22.50
C GLU A 248 21.43 -20.06 21.17
N VAL A 249 22.01 -18.86 21.22
CA VAL A 249 22.22 -18.00 20.05
C VAL A 249 23.70 -17.67 19.95
N ARG A 250 24.28 -17.83 18.75
CA ARG A 250 25.70 -17.60 18.47
C ARG A 250 25.88 -16.31 17.67
N ALA A 251 27.10 -15.81 17.66
CA ALA A 251 27.44 -14.67 16.79
C ALA A 251 27.06 -14.92 15.34
N GLY A 252 26.34 -13.97 14.74
CA GLY A 252 25.81 -14.04 13.38
C GLY A 252 24.46 -14.73 13.24
N ASP A 253 23.96 -15.44 14.28
CA ASP A 253 22.59 -15.98 14.27
C ASP A 253 21.57 -14.88 14.62
N LYS A 254 20.37 -15.00 14.08
CA LYS A 254 19.25 -14.11 14.48
C LYS A 254 18.61 -14.60 15.76
N ILE A 255 18.34 -13.71 16.70
CA ILE A 255 17.58 -14.02 17.91
C ILE A 255 16.15 -14.40 17.51
N PRO A 256 15.67 -15.61 17.92
CA PRO A 256 14.42 -16.15 17.40
C PRO A 256 13.16 -15.55 18.04
N VAL A 257 13.20 -15.20 19.33
CA VAL A 257 12.08 -14.71 20.14
C VAL A 257 12.55 -13.66 21.13
N ASP A 258 11.64 -12.90 21.71
CA ASP A 258 12.02 -11.96 22.76
C ASP A 258 12.29 -12.70 24.08
N GLY A 259 13.32 -12.26 24.81
CA GLY A 259 13.71 -12.97 26.02
C GLY A 259 14.68 -12.21 26.91
N GLU A 260 15.19 -12.93 27.91
CA GLU A 260 16.14 -12.45 28.89
C GLU A 260 17.41 -13.29 28.85
N VAL A 261 18.56 -12.64 28.92
CA VAL A 261 19.88 -13.30 28.92
C VAL A 261 20.08 -14.06 30.24
N VAL A 262 20.27 -15.37 30.15
CA VAL A 262 20.59 -16.26 31.24
C VAL A 262 22.11 -16.32 31.47
N SER A 263 22.87 -16.42 30.37
CA SER A 263 24.33 -16.39 30.38
C SER A 263 24.84 -15.86 29.03
N ALA A 264 25.96 -15.15 29.08
CA ALA A 264 26.64 -14.64 27.89
C ALA A 264 28.13 -14.90 28.01
N GLU A 265 28.79 -15.13 26.87
CA GLU A 265 30.23 -15.33 26.79
C GLU A 265 30.77 -14.62 25.55
N SER A 266 31.78 -13.77 25.69
CA SER A 266 32.47 -13.08 24.58
C SER A 266 33.97 -13.07 24.80
N PHE A 267 34.73 -12.92 23.71
CA PHE A 267 36.20 -12.73 23.79
C PHE A 267 36.60 -11.43 24.49
N MET A 268 35.75 -10.41 24.50
CA MET A 268 36.06 -9.12 25.13
C MET A 268 35.73 -9.10 26.63
N LYS A 269 34.68 -9.81 27.05
CA LYS A 269 34.22 -9.83 28.43
C LYS A 269 33.53 -11.18 28.74
N ALA A 270 33.93 -11.81 29.81
CA ALA A 270 33.53 -13.19 30.12
C ALA A 270 32.02 -13.36 30.36
N ASP A 271 31.31 -12.30 30.81
CA ASP A 271 29.89 -12.36 31.18
C ASP A 271 29.00 -11.44 30.34
N ALA A 272 29.43 -11.07 29.11
CA ALA A 272 28.67 -10.19 28.25
C ALA A 272 28.67 -10.67 26.79
N ALA A 273 27.60 -10.36 26.04
CA ALA A 273 27.52 -10.46 24.59
C ALA A 273 27.22 -9.07 24.00
N TYR A 274 27.70 -8.82 22.78
CA TYR A 274 27.42 -7.59 22.06
C TYR A 274 26.42 -7.87 20.95
N ILE A 275 25.25 -7.22 21.01
CA ILE A 275 24.14 -7.46 20.10
C ILE A 275 23.92 -6.22 19.22
N ASP A 276 23.91 -6.44 17.92
CA ASP A 276 23.49 -5.45 16.94
C ASP A 276 21.96 -5.37 16.90
N GLU A 277 21.41 -4.32 17.48
CA GLU A 277 19.99 -4.00 17.52
C GLU A 277 19.60 -2.96 16.44
N SER A 278 20.54 -2.57 15.56
CA SER A 278 20.35 -1.48 14.59
C SER A 278 19.15 -1.67 13.66
N MET A 279 18.79 -2.92 13.36
CA MET A 279 17.63 -3.24 12.54
C MET A 279 16.31 -2.89 13.22
N ILE A 280 16.26 -2.85 14.54
CA ILE A 280 15.05 -2.54 15.32
C ILE A 280 15.18 -1.12 15.92
N THR A 281 16.22 -0.84 16.67
CA THR A 281 16.39 0.45 17.38
C THR A 281 16.96 1.56 16.50
N GLY A 282 17.71 1.21 15.47
CA GLY A 282 18.42 2.16 14.60
C GLY A 282 19.80 2.60 15.11
N GLU A 283 20.19 2.19 16.31
CA GLU A 283 21.51 2.51 16.88
C GLU A 283 22.61 1.67 16.20
N PRO A 284 23.61 2.28 15.57
CA PRO A 284 24.64 1.55 14.82
C PRO A 284 25.66 0.84 15.72
N THR A 285 25.72 1.21 17.00
CA THR A 285 26.66 0.62 17.97
C THR A 285 26.05 -0.60 18.63
N PRO A 286 26.73 -1.78 18.59
CA PRO A 286 26.23 -2.95 19.28
C PRO A 286 26.09 -2.71 20.79
N CYS A 287 24.94 -3.12 21.34
CA CYS A 287 24.64 -2.97 22.76
C CYS A 287 25.24 -4.12 23.57
N GLU A 288 25.90 -3.80 24.71
CA GLU A 288 26.36 -4.79 25.67
C GLU A 288 25.14 -5.41 26.39
N LYS A 289 25.04 -6.72 26.40
CA LYS A 289 24.01 -7.50 27.11
C LYS A 289 24.67 -8.43 28.10
N VAL A 290 24.28 -8.26 29.35
CA VAL A 290 24.71 -9.09 30.49
C VAL A 290 23.55 -9.94 30.97
N LYS A 291 23.80 -10.84 31.89
CA LYS A 291 22.73 -11.64 32.56
C LYS A 291 21.61 -10.73 33.08
N GLY A 292 20.37 -11.06 32.77
CA GLY A 292 19.19 -10.26 33.10
C GLY A 292 18.83 -9.18 32.06
N SER A 293 19.67 -8.94 31.05
CA SER A 293 19.34 -8.00 29.99
C SER A 293 18.28 -8.56 29.05
N ARG A 294 17.32 -7.71 28.62
CA ARG A 294 16.35 -8.07 27.57
C ARG A 294 17.01 -8.09 26.21
N VAL A 295 16.58 -9.04 25.37
CA VAL A 295 16.98 -9.21 23.95
C VAL A 295 15.74 -9.34 23.09
N LEU A 296 15.80 -8.81 21.88
CA LEU A 296 14.65 -8.72 20.97
C LEU A 296 14.82 -9.67 19.78
N ALA A 297 13.72 -10.27 19.35
CA ALA A 297 13.65 -11.10 18.14
C ALA A 297 14.16 -10.33 16.91
N GLY A 298 14.93 -11.02 16.05
CA GLY A 298 15.45 -10.43 14.81
C GLY A 298 16.77 -9.67 14.96
N THR A 299 17.24 -9.38 16.18
CA THR A 299 18.57 -8.80 16.44
C THR A 299 19.66 -9.85 16.33
N ILE A 300 20.93 -9.43 16.15
CA ILE A 300 22.03 -10.35 15.82
C ILE A 300 23.18 -10.12 16.80
N PRO A 301 23.62 -11.14 17.57
CA PRO A 301 24.87 -11.06 18.31
C PRO A 301 26.05 -10.86 17.35
N SER A 302 26.72 -9.71 17.46
CA SER A 302 27.91 -9.40 16.66
C SER A 302 29.15 -10.14 17.20
N GLN A 303 29.19 -10.38 18.51
CA GLN A 303 30.26 -11.12 19.18
C GLN A 303 29.74 -11.94 20.35
N GLY A 304 30.33 -13.12 20.51
CA GLY A 304 30.03 -14.02 21.61
C GLY A 304 28.90 -15.01 21.30
N LYS A 305 28.51 -15.75 22.32
CA LYS A 305 27.34 -16.59 22.38
C LYS A 305 26.54 -16.24 23.62
N LEU A 306 25.23 -16.38 23.53
CA LEU A 306 24.36 -16.17 24.67
C LEU A 306 23.36 -17.31 24.81
N ARG A 307 22.96 -17.60 26.04
CA ARG A 307 21.78 -18.37 26.35
C ARG A 307 20.73 -17.43 26.89
N MET A 308 19.55 -17.52 26.33
CA MET A 308 18.41 -16.67 26.67
C MET A 308 17.21 -17.53 27.05
N LYS A 309 16.40 -17.03 27.95
CA LYS A 309 15.10 -17.59 28.28
C LYS A 309 14.02 -16.89 27.48
N ALA A 310 13.20 -17.64 26.75
CA ALA A 310 12.08 -17.10 25.97
C ALA A 310 11.03 -16.50 26.91
N LEU A 311 10.64 -15.23 26.67
CA LEU A 311 9.61 -14.52 27.41
C LEU A 311 8.37 -14.27 26.57
N GLN A 312 8.54 -13.79 25.33
CA GLN A 312 7.46 -13.53 24.37
C GLN A 312 7.77 -14.29 23.08
N ILE A 313 6.77 -14.99 22.56
CA ILE A 313 6.91 -15.90 21.40
C ILE A 313 5.85 -15.58 20.34
N GLY A 314 6.10 -15.99 19.10
CA GLY A 314 5.13 -15.88 18.01
C GLY A 314 4.69 -14.44 17.73
N GLU A 315 3.38 -14.19 17.83
CA GLU A 315 2.77 -12.89 17.54
C GLU A 315 3.01 -11.85 18.65
N ASP A 316 3.40 -12.27 19.86
CA ASP A 316 3.64 -11.37 20.99
C ASP A 316 5.04 -10.75 20.99
N THR A 317 5.91 -11.11 20.06
CA THR A 317 7.25 -10.51 19.94
C THR A 317 7.20 -9.08 19.43
N ALA A 318 8.15 -8.22 19.86
CA ALA A 318 8.26 -6.84 19.41
C ALA A 318 8.39 -6.76 17.87
N LEU A 319 9.16 -7.67 17.26
CA LEU A 319 9.29 -7.76 15.81
C LEU A 319 7.95 -8.11 15.13
N ALA A 320 7.16 -9.03 15.69
CA ALA A 320 5.84 -9.39 15.15
C ALA A 320 4.87 -8.20 15.22
N HIS A 321 4.84 -7.46 16.34
CA HIS A 321 4.04 -6.23 16.48
C HIS A 321 4.44 -5.16 15.47
N ILE A 322 5.74 -4.96 15.19
CA ILE A 322 6.23 -4.04 14.16
C ILE A 322 5.72 -4.47 12.78
N ILE A 323 5.85 -5.75 12.44
CA ILE A 323 5.38 -6.29 11.15
C ILE A 323 3.86 -6.10 11.04
N GLN A 324 3.10 -6.41 12.09
CA GLN A 324 1.66 -6.24 12.12
C GLN A 324 1.24 -4.78 11.91
N MET A 325 1.86 -3.83 12.64
CA MET A 325 1.56 -2.40 12.45
C MET A 325 1.81 -1.92 11.02
N VAL A 326 2.91 -2.36 10.40
CA VAL A 326 3.20 -1.99 9.00
C VAL A 326 2.20 -2.62 8.03
N GLN A 327 1.74 -3.84 8.28
CA GLN A 327 0.69 -4.50 7.50
C GLN A 327 -0.67 -3.80 7.66
N GLU A 328 -1.06 -3.44 8.87
CA GLU A 328 -2.29 -2.69 9.14
C GLU A 328 -2.27 -1.31 8.49
N ALA A 329 -1.14 -0.59 8.59
CA ALA A 329 -0.95 0.69 7.92
C ALA A 329 -1.13 0.57 6.40
N GLN A 330 -0.59 -0.46 5.79
CA GLN A 330 -0.73 -0.71 4.35
C GLN A 330 -2.14 -1.18 3.97
N GLY A 331 -2.85 -1.85 4.88
CA GLY A 331 -4.25 -2.24 4.71
C GLY A 331 -5.22 -1.07 4.86
N SER A 332 -4.81 0.01 5.52
CA SER A 332 -5.65 1.17 5.76
C SER A 332 -5.81 2.04 4.52
N LYS A 333 -6.96 2.74 4.40
CA LYS A 333 -7.22 3.66 3.28
C LYS A 333 -7.10 5.11 3.71
N ALA A 334 -6.25 5.85 3.00
CA ALA A 334 -6.20 7.30 3.15
C ALA A 334 -7.52 7.99 2.73
N PRO A 335 -7.88 9.13 3.31
CA PRO A 335 -9.05 9.91 2.91
C PRO A 335 -9.11 10.20 1.41
N VAL A 336 -7.99 10.56 0.79
CA VAL A 336 -7.90 10.79 -0.66
C VAL A 336 -8.24 9.54 -1.47
N GLN A 337 -7.86 8.35 -1.02
CA GLN A 337 -8.18 7.10 -1.69
C GLN A 337 -9.69 6.82 -1.69
N ARG A 338 -10.39 7.12 -0.59
CA ARG A 338 -11.86 6.97 -0.52
C ARG A 338 -12.58 7.86 -1.53
N ILE A 339 -12.06 9.07 -1.79
CA ILE A 339 -12.59 9.98 -2.82
C ILE A 339 -12.38 9.38 -4.21
N VAL A 340 -11.18 8.88 -4.49
CA VAL A 340 -10.82 8.25 -5.77
C VAL A 340 -11.71 7.02 -6.04
N ASP A 341 -11.94 6.18 -5.03
CA ASP A 341 -12.81 5.01 -5.16
C ASP A 341 -14.26 5.39 -5.48
N LYS A 342 -14.81 6.45 -4.85
CA LYS A 342 -16.14 6.97 -5.17
C LYS A 342 -16.22 7.50 -6.61
N VAL A 343 -15.21 8.24 -7.05
CA VAL A 343 -15.13 8.73 -8.42
C VAL A 343 -15.12 7.56 -9.41
N ALA A 344 -14.34 6.51 -9.13
CA ALA A 344 -14.25 5.33 -10.00
C ALA A 344 -15.59 4.60 -10.17
N LEU A 345 -16.42 4.52 -9.12
CA LEU A 345 -17.75 3.89 -9.19
C LEU A 345 -18.73 4.64 -10.12
N VAL A 346 -18.63 5.97 -10.19
CA VAL A 346 -19.48 6.81 -11.06
C VAL A 346 -18.91 6.88 -12.48
N PHE A 347 -17.59 6.82 -12.59
CA PHE A 347 -16.89 7.01 -13.85
C PHE A 347 -17.22 5.93 -14.90
N VAL A 348 -17.29 4.66 -14.52
CA VAL A 348 -17.57 3.55 -15.45
C VAL A 348 -18.93 3.66 -16.11
N PRO A 349 -20.06 3.88 -15.41
CA PRO A 349 -21.36 4.15 -16.03
C PRO A 349 -21.36 5.37 -16.95
N VAL A 350 -20.72 6.46 -16.54
CA VAL A 350 -20.63 7.69 -17.34
C VAL A 350 -19.92 7.42 -18.66
N VAL A 351 -18.80 6.71 -18.63
CA VAL A 351 -18.06 6.32 -19.84
C VAL A 351 -18.90 5.45 -20.76
N ALA A 352 -19.64 4.50 -20.22
CA ALA A 352 -20.55 3.68 -21.02
C ALA A 352 -21.60 4.55 -21.76
N CYS A 353 -22.16 5.55 -21.09
CA CYS A 353 -23.05 6.53 -21.71
C CYS A 353 -22.33 7.35 -22.81
N VAL A 354 -21.11 7.82 -22.55
CA VAL A 354 -20.32 8.56 -23.53
C VAL A 354 -20.02 7.71 -24.77
N ALA A 355 -19.72 6.43 -24.59
CA ALA A 355 -19.50 5.51 -25.71
C ALA A 355 -20.77 5.34 -26.58
N VAL A 356 -21.94 5.20 -25.93
CA VAL A 356 -23.23 5.15 -26.64
C VAL A 356 -23.50 6.45 -27.39
N VAL A 357 -23.30 7.60 -26.75
CA VAL A 357 -23.46 8.91 -27.41
C VAL A 357 -22.50 9.05 -28.58
N THR A 358 -21.25 8.67 -28.43
CA THR A 358 -20.24 8.68 -29.51
C THR A 358 -20.70 7.81 -30.68
N PHE A 359 -21.19 6.60 -30.40
CA PHE A 359 -21.73 5.71 -31.43
C PHE A 359 -22.88 6.36 -32.19
N LEU A 360 -23.87 6.92 -31.46
CA LEU A 360 -25.05 7.55 -32.04
C LEU A 360 -24.69 8.78 -32.88
N LEU A 361 -23.79 9.62 -32.41
CA LEU A 361 -23.34 10.81 -33.17
C LEU A 361 -22.68 10.43 -34.49
N TRP A 362 -21.76 9.46 -34.48
CA TRP A 362 -21.13 8.98 -35.70
C TRP A 362 -22.14 8.36 -36.66
N TRP A 363 -23.11 7.58 -36.16
CA TRP A 363 -24.13 6.93 -36.99
C TRP A 363 -25.12 7.93 -37.58
N ILE A 364 -25.58 8.91 -36.78
CA ILE A 364 -26.54 9.94 -37.26
C ILE A 364 -25.88 10.88 -38.28
N ILE A 365 -24.66 11.35 -38.03
CA ILE A 365 -23.97 12.30 -38.88
C ILE A 365 -23.47 11.63 -40.17
N GLY A 366 -22.87 10.46 -40.08
CA GLY A 366 -22.24 9.76 -41.21
C GLY A 366 -23.12 8.70 -41.87
N GLY A 367 -24.34 8.47 -41.36
CA GLY A 367 -25.27 7.46 -41.88
C GLY A 367 -24.75 6.03 -41.81
N ASN A 368 -25.30 5.14 -42.61
CA ASN A 368 -24.94 3.72 -42.60
C ASN A 368 -23.50 3.45 -43.08
N ALA A 369 -22.91 4.34 -43.85
CA ALA A 369 -21.52 4.22 -44.31
C ALA A 369 -20.53 4.41 -43.17
N ALA A 370 -20.86 5.21 -42.16
CA ALA A 370 -20.04 5.46 -41.00
C ALA A 370 -20.24 4.45 -39.86
N LEU A 371 -21.09 3.44 -40.02
CA LEU A 371 -21.37 2.46 -38.93
C LEU A 371 -20.11 1.73 -38.45
N PRO A 372 -19.17 1.26 -39.30
CA PRO A 372 -17.91 0.69 -38.79
C PRO A 372 -17.11 1.68 -37.95
N GLN A 373 -17.06 2.93 -38.36
CA GLN A 373 -16.37 4.00 -37.63
C GLN A 373 -17.06 4.31 -36.29
N ALA A 374 -18.39 4.35 -36.26
CA ALA A 374 -19.17 4.53 -35.03
C ALA A 374 -18.86 3.46 -33.99
N ILE A 375 -18.81 2.18 -34.41
CA ILE A 375 -18.47 1.06 -33.56
C ILE A 375 -17.05 1.17 -33.03
N LEU A 376 -16.07 1.44 -33.90
CA LEU A 376 -14.67 1.56 -33.50
C LEU A 376 -14.42 2.73 -32.55
N SER A 377 -15.09 3.87 -32.78
CA SER A 377 -15.00 5.03 -31.88
C SER A 377 -15.57 4.71 -30.51
N ALA A 378 -16.73 4.06 -30.45
CA ALA A 378 -17.34 3.63 -29.19
C ALA A 378 -16.45 2.63 -28.44
N ILE A 379 -15.87 1.65 -29.14
CA ILE A 379 -14.92 0.69 -28.55
C ILE A 379 -13.68 1.43 -28.03
N ALA A 380 -13.10 2.35 -28.80
CA ALA A 380 -11.93 3.12 -28.38
C ALA A 380 -12.22 3.94 -27.12
N VAL A 381 -13.39 4.58 -27.03
CA VAL A 381 -13.87 5.30 -25.83
C VAL A 381 -13.97 4.37 -24.63
N LEU A 382 -14.58 3.19 -24.78
CA LEU A 382 -14.71 2.21 -23.69
C LEU A 382 -13.35 1.75 -23.18
N VAL A 383 -12.38 1.53 -24.06
CA VAL A 383 -11.05 1.05 -23.71
C VAL A 383 -10.21 2.12 -23.05
N ILE A 384 -10.10 3.33 -23.67
CA ILE A 384 -9.22 4.39 -23.18
C ILE A 384 -9.65 4.93 -21.80
N ALA A 385 -10.92 4.89 -21.52
CA ALA A 385 -11.49 5.42 -20.30
C ALA A 385 -11.37 4.47 -19.09
N CYS A 386 -10.61 3.38 -19.19
CA CYS A 386 -10.36 2.53 -18.03
C CYS A 386 -9.60 3.31 -16.94
N PRO A 387 -10.12 3.40 -15.71
CA PRO A 387 -9.47 4.12 -14.61
C PRO A 387 -8.38 3.29 -13.90
N CYS A 388 -7.62 2.47 -14.66
CA CYS A 388 -6.67 1.51 -14.09
C CYS A 388 -5.56 2.20 -13.30
N ALA A 389 -4.93 3.23 -13.88
CA ALA A 389 -3.88 4.01 -13.24
C ALA A 389 -4.36 4.77 -12.00
N MET A 390 -5.62 5.28 -12.03
CA MET A 390 -6.22 6.01 -10.91
C MET A 390 -6.35 5.13 -9.65
N GLY A 391 -6.72 3.86 -9.82
CA GLY A 391 -6.84 2.91 -8.70
C GLY A 391 -5.50 2.55 -8.04
N LEU A 392 -4.38 2.74 -8.74
CA LEU A 392 -3.04 2.47 -8.24
C LEU A 392 -2.32 3.71 -7.70
N ALA A 393 -2.73 4.90 -8.12
CA ALA A 393 -2.04 6.16 -7.88
C ALA A 393 -1.78 6.41 -6.39
N THR A 394 -2.78 6.24 -5.54
CA THR A 394 -2.68 6.45 -4.10
C THR A 394 -2.03 5.26 -3.37
N PRO A 395 -2.50 4.01 -3.55
CA PRO A 395 -1.98 2.89 -2.79
C PRO A 395 -0.49 2.61 -3.03
N THR A 396 0.00 2.74 -4.28
CA THR A 396 1.43 2.49 -4.56
C THR A 396 2.34 3.51 -3.88
N ALA A 397 1.98 4.79 -3.91
CA ALA A 397 2.75 5.84 -3.26
C ALA A 397 2.74 5.67 -1.72
N LEU A 398 1.57 5.35 -1.13
CA LEU A 398 1.44 5.08 0.30
C LEU A 398 2.30 3.90 0.74
N MET A 399 2.24 2.78 -0.02
CA MET A 399 3.00 1.58 0.32
C MET A 399 4.51 1.84 0.31
N VAL A 400 5.00 2.56 -0.72
CA VAL A 400 6.41 2.96 -0.78
C VAL A 400 6.77 3.92 0.37
N GLY A 401 5.90 4.90 0.66
CA GLY A 401 6.10 5.86 1.74
C GLY A 401 6.13 5.22 3.12
N ILE A 402 5.14 4.38 3.45
CA ILE A 402 5.08 3.64 4.72
C ILE A 402 6.27 2.67 4.83
N GLY A 403 6.59 1.96 3.74
CA GLY A 403 7.73 1.05 3.73
C GLY A 403 9.07 1.77 3.93
N LYS A 404 9.24 2.96 3.37
CA LYS A 404 10.42 3.79 3.60
C LYS A 404 10.45 4.35 5.02
N ALA A 405 9.31 4.80 5.56
CA ALA A 405 9.20 5.23 6.95
C ALA A 405 9.67 4.13 7.91
N ALA A 406 9.21 2.90 7.71
CA ALA A 406 9.61 1.76 8.53
C ALA A 406 11.12 1.45 8.43
N GLN A 407 11.74 1.61 7.25
CA GLN A 407 13.19 1.49 7.08
C GLN A 407 13.95 2.60 7.84
N GLU A 408 13.37 3.79 7.93
CA GLU A 408 13.92 4.93 8.68
C GLU A 408 13.48 4.91 10.17
N LYS A 409 12.99 3.76 10.66
CA LYS A 409 12.57 3.55 12.07
C LYS A 409 11.38 4.41 12.50
N VAL A 410 10.58 4.83 11.55
CA VAL A 410 9.32 5.54 11.76
C VAL A 410 8.17 4.58 11.44
N LEU A 411 7.46 4.12 12.44
CA LEU A 411 6.28 3.28 12.28
C LEU A 411 5.03 4.15 12.19
N ILE A 412 4.28 4.00 11.14
CA ILE A 412 3.03 4.74 10.89
C ILE A 412 1.88 3.75 11.00
N LYS A 413 0.91 4.02 11.89
CA LYS A 413 -0.19 3.11 12.22
C LYS A 413 -1.25 3.05 11.11
N ASP A 414 -1.48 4.16 10.40
CA ASP A 414 -2.46 4.22 9.32
C ASP A 414 -2.12 5.28 8.25
N ALA A 415 -2.73 5.13 7.08
CA ALA A 415 -2.54 6.05 5.97
C ALA A 415 -3.14 7.46 6.24
N THR A 416 -4.08 7.56 7.17
CA THR A 416 -4.68 8.85 7.57
C THR A 416 -3.69 9.69 8.35
N ALA A 417 -2.93 9.05 9.26
CA ALA A 417 -1.85 9.69 10.01
C ALA A 417 -0.79 10.27 9.05
N LEU A 418 -0.38 9.48 8.03
CA LEU A 418 0.56 9.94 7.02
C LEU A 418 -0.01 11.13 6.24
N GLU A 419 -1.28 11.14 5.87
CA GLU A 419 -1.89 12.26 5.14
C GLU A 419 -2.03 13.51 6.02
N ARG A 420 -2.37 13.37 7.33
CA ARG A 420 -2.47 14.47 8.28
C ARG A 420 -1.12 15.08 8.61
N MET A 421 -0.11 14.24 8.79
CA MET A 421 1.27 14.68 9.13
C MET A 421 1.84 15.68 8.11
N ARG A 422 1.44 15.58 6.82
CA ARG A 422 1.81 16.58 5.80
C ARG A 422 1.39 18.01 6.17
N LYS A 423 0.25 18.15 6.86
CA LYS A 423 -0.38 19.43 7.16
C LYS A 423 0.07 20.02 8.50
N VAL A 424 0.98 19.35 9.21
CA VAL A 424 1.44 19.81 10.52
C VAL A 424 2.07 21.19 10.40
N ASP A 425 1.49 22.14 11.18
CA ASP A 425 1.90 23.53 11.29
C ASP A 425 2.51 23.85 12.66
N ALA A 426 2.17 23.04 13.68
CA ALA A 426 2.69 23.18 15.03
C ALA A 426 3.05 21.80 15.63
N VAL A 427 4.18 21.74 16.34
CA VAL A 427 4.62 20.59 17.11
C VAL A 427 4.63 20.96 18.59
N VAL A 428 3.89 20.23 19.39
CA VAL A 428 3.94 20.31 20.86
C VAL A 428 4.81 19.14 21.33
N ILE A 429 5.89 19.43 22.03
CA ILE A 429 6.85 18.43 22.50
C ILE A 429 6.94 18.45 24.03
N ASP A 430 6.83 17.26 24.63
CA ASP A 430 7.11 17.12 26.06
C ASP A 430 8.63 17.23 26.31
N LYS A 431 9.00 17.74 27.50
CA LYS A 431 10.41 17.83 27.87
C LYS A 431 10.96 16.50 28.33
N THR A 432 10.38 15.96 29.39
CA THR A 432 10.99 14.87 30.17
C THR A 432 10.81 13.51 29.49
N GLY A 433 11.92 12.80 29.24
CA GLY A 433 11.88 11.52 28.53
C GLY A 433 11.72 11.65 27.00
N THR A 434 11.29 12.83 26.50
CA THR A 434 11.04 13.11 25.08
C THR A 434 12.13 14.00 24.47
N LEU A 435 12.33 15.20 25.01
CA LEU A 435 13.40 16.12 24.59
C LEU A 435 14.69 15.87 25.36
N THR A 436 14.59 15.44 26.63
CA THR A 436 15.71 15.18 27.53
C THR A 436 15.74 13.72 27.99
N ILE A 437 16.92 13.27 28.38
CA ILE A 437 17.14 11.98 29.04
C ILE A 437 17.43 12.25 30.51
N PRO A 438 16.58 11.80 31.46
CA PRO A 438 16.86 11.93 32.88
C PRO A 438 18.02 11.03 33.29
N ASN A 439 18.88 11.53 34.17
CA ASN A 439 19.99 10.76 34.72
C ASN A 439 19.45 9.77 35.78
N GLN A 440 19.50 8.47 35.48
CA GLN A 440 18.96 7.40 36.34
C GLN A 440 19.78 7.14 37.60
N GLU A 441 21.01 7.64 37.67
CA GLU A 441 21.89 7.43 38.84
C GLU A 441 21.62 8.41 40.00
N ILE A 442 20.76 9.41 39.78
CA ILE A 442 20.48 10.44 40.77
C ILE A 442 19.21 10.15 41.55
N ASP A 443 19.34 10.23 42.87
CA ASP A 443 18.19 10.23 43.79
C ASP A 443 17.42 11.54 43.64
N PHE A 444 16.28 11.49 42.93
CA PHE A 444 15.45 12.65 42.63
C PHE A 444 14.91 13.38 43.88
N THR A 445 14.94 12.74 45.05
CA THR A 445 14.57 13.39 46.33
C THR A 445 15.59 14.44 46.77
N LYS A 446 16.84 14.37 46.26
CA LYS A 446 17.96 15.30 46.53
C LYS A 446 18.32 16.18 45.31
N ALA A 447 17.61 16.03 44.23
CA ALA A 447 17.97 16.64 42.93
C ALA A 447 17.86 18.17 42.93
N ASP A 448 17.06 18.79 43.79
CA ASP A 448 16.84 20.24 43.81
C ASP A 448 18.12 21.10 44.02
N ASN A 449 19.19 20.50 44.55
CA ASN A 449 20.47 21.16 44.80
C ASN A 449 21.54 20.87 43.75
N LEU A 450 21.24 20.07 42.72
CA LEU A 450 22.20 19.72 41.66
C LEU A 450 22.04 20.65 40.44
N PRO A 451 23.10 20.92 39.69
CA PRO A 451 23.00 21.63 38.42
C PRO A 451 22.05 20.94 37.46
N LEU A 452 21.32 21.69 36.61
CA LEU A 452 20.36 21.13 35.66
C LEU A 452 20.97 20.10 34.72
N GLU A 453 22.21 20.33 34.27
CA GLU A 453 22.95 19.40 33.39
C GLU A 453 23.33 18.07 34.07
N ALA A 454 23.44 18.06 35.40
CA ALA A 454 23.64 16.82 36.13
C ALA A 454 22.38 15.98 36.24
N ARG A 455 21.19 16.61 36.25
CA ARG A 455 19.90 15.93 36.37
C ARG A 455 19.43 15.29 35.07
N GLU A 456 19.68 15.97 33.96
CA GLU A 456 19.19 15.59 32.63
C GLU A 456 20.18 16.03 31.56
N THR A 457 20.09 15.39 30.39
CA THR A 457 20.81 15.79 29.17
C THR A 457 19.84 15.87 28.00
N LEU A 458 20.09 16.76 27.01
CA LEU A 458 19.33 16.74 25.76
C LEU A 458 19.54 15.40 25.05
N LYS A 459 18.48 14.87 24.44
CA LYS A 459 18.61 13.74 23.52
C LYS A 459 19.55 14.08 22.37
N PRO A 460 20.20 13.09 21.77
CA PRO A 460 21.07 13.30 20.61
C PRO A 460 20.33 14.07 19.50
N HIS A 461 20.99 15.07 18.92
CA HIS A 461 20.49 15.89 17.81
C HIS A 461 19.18 16.65 18.07
N ALA A 462 18.81 16.89 19.34
CA ALA A 462 17.57 17.60 19.67
C ALA A 462 17.56 19.03 19.10
N GLU A 463 18.65 19.77 19.24
CA GLU A 463 18.79 21.13 18.71
C GLU A 463 18.63 21.15 17.17
N GLU A 464 19.35 20.26 16.46
CA GLU A 464 19.24 20.13 14.99
C GLU A 464 17.79 19.85 14.55
N ALA A 465 17.11 18.91 15.23
CA ALA A 465 15.73 18.55 14.92
C ALA A 465 14.76 19.71 15.10
N MET A 466 14.90 20.48 16.21
CA MET A 466 14.05 21.65 16.45
C MET A 466 14.32 22.77 15.44
N GLN A 467 15.56 22.95 15.05
CA GLN A 467 15.94 23.91 14.02
C GLN A 467 15.38 23.52 12.63
N GLU A 468 15.45 22.23 12.26
CA GLU A 468 14.86 21.72 11.01
C GLU A 468 13.35 21.93 10.96
N LEU A 469 12.62 21.68 12.06
CA LEU A 469 11.17 21.93 12.15
C LEU A 469 10.87 23.42 11.94
N GLN A 470 11.58 24.30 12.63
CA GLN A 470 11.36 25.76 12.52
C GLN A 470 11.71 26.27 11.12
N ASN A 471 12.79 25.78 10.51
CA ASN A 471 13.18 26.10 9.13
C ASN A 471 12.13 25.62 8.10
N ALA A 472 11.40 24.53 8.42
CA ALA A 472 10.28 24.03 7.61
C ALA A 472 8.98 24.82 7.82
N GLY A 473 9.00 25.91 8.62
CA GLY A 473 7.85 26.77 8.93
C GLY A 473 6.90 26.19 9.98
N ILE A 474 7.36 25.22 10.78
CA ILE A 474 6.56 24.56 11.82
C ILE A 474 6.86 25.23 13.17
N GLU A 475 5.84 25.67 13.89
CA GLU A 475 5.99 26.22 15.23
C GLU A 475 6.28 25.09 16.23
N VAL A 476 7.29 25.26 17.07
CA VAL A 476 7.64 24.28 18.11
C VAL A 476 7.32 24.86 19.48
N HIS A 477 6.52 24.13 20.26
CA HIS A 477 6.10 24.47 21.62
C HIS A 477 6.58 23.39 22.60
N MET A 478 7.45 23.76 23.53
CA MET A 478 7.91 22.84 24.60
C MET A 478 6.99 22.94 25.81
N MET A 479 6.63 21.80 26.37
CA MET A 479 5.84 21.69 27.62
C MET A 479 6.69 21.03 28.69
N SER A 480 6.70 21.60 29.90
CA SER A 480 7.45 21.05 31.04
C SER A 480 6.69 21.23 32.35
N GLY A 481 6.68 20.19 33.17
CA GLY A 481 6.19 20.27 34.56
C GLY A 481 7.15 21.00 35.50
N ASP A 482 8.37 21.32 35.05
CA ASP A 482 9.41 21.93 35.87
C ASP A 482 9.16 23.39 36.18
N LYS A 483 10.00 23.92 37.10
CA LYS A 483 10.09 25.35 37.42
C LYS A 483 10.52 26.14 36.18
N GLU A 484 10.13 27.40 36.12
CA GLU A 484 10.35 28.34 35.00
C GLU A 484 11.83 28.39 34.53
N GLU A 485 12.76 28.40 35.49
CA GLU A 485 14.19 28.50 35.21
C GLU A 485 14.70 27.26 34.44
N ALA A 486 14.27 26.07 34.83
CA ALA A 486 14.66 24.84 34.18
C ALA A 486 14.02 24.71 32.79
N ALA A 487 12.73 25.06 32.67
CA ALA A 487 12.02 25.05 31.39
C ALA A 487 12.68 26.00 30.40
N ARG A 488 12.98 27.24 30.82
CA ARG A 488 13.67 28.23 29.99
C ARG A 488 15.04 27.75 29.53
N TYR A 489 15.85 27.22 30.47
CA TYR A 489 17.19 26.70 30.15
C TYR A 489 17.17 25.64 29.04
N TRP A 490 16.30 24.64 29.15
CA TRP A 490 16.20 23.58 28.17
C TRP A 490 15.62 24.05 26.84
N ALA A 491 14.65 24.98 26.88
CA ALA A 491 14.10 25.60 25.66
C ALA A 491 15.17 26.39 24.89
N GLU A 492 15.95 27.21 25.58
CA GLU A 492 17.06 27.98 24.99
C GLU A 492 18.14 27.05 24.41
N LYS A 493 18.53 26.00 25.14
CA LYS A 493 19.53 25.02 24.72
C LYS A 493 19.08 24.18 23.52
N ALA A 494 17.77 23.92 23.39
CA ALA A 494 17.18 23.24 22.23
C ALA A 494 16.78 24.20 21.09
N GLY A 495 16.98 25.53 21.24
CA GLY A 495 16.60 26.53 20.24
C GLY A 495 15.10 26.75 20.09
N ILE A 496 14.30 26.40 21.10
CA ILE A 496 12.83 26.50 21.09
C ILE A 496 12.38 27.87 21.62
N LYS A 497 11.57 28.60 20.83
CA LYS A 497 11.11 29.95 21.19
C LYS A 497 9.87 29.96 22.12
N HIS A 498 9.01 28.96 22.00
CA HIS A 498 7.77 28.89 22.76
C HIS A 498 7.85 27.76 23.76
N TYR A 499 7.76 28.07 25.05
CA TYR A 499 7.73 27.07 26.11
C TYR A 499 6.70 27.43 27.19
N ARG A 500 6.22 26.42 27.90
CA ARG A 500 5.39 26.56 29.12
C ARG A 500 5.98 25.72 30.26
N SER A 501 6.06 26.31 31.43
CA SER A 501 6.57 25.71 32.67
C SER A 501 5.43 25.35 33.62
N LYS A 502 5.69 24.52 34.62
CA LYS A 502 4.74 24.08 35.65
C LYS A 502 3.44 23.50 35.08
N VAL A 503 3.54 22.81 33.95
CA VAL A 503 2.42 22.31 33.18
C VAL A 503 1.89 21.01 33.83
N LEU A 504 0.57 20.98 34.08
CA LEU A 504 -0.15 19.76 34.43
C LEU A 504 -0.60 19.00 33.17
N PRO A 505 -0.92 17.70 33.25
CA PRO A 505 -1.39 16.95 32.09
C PRO A 505 -2.55 17.59 31.33
N GLN A 506 -3.51 18.22 32.04
CA GLN A 506 -4.64 18.97 31.47
C GLN A 506 -4.21 20.21 30.68
N ASP A 507 -3.10 20.85 31.07
CA ASP A 507 -2.60 22.04 30.36
C ASP A 507 -1.99 21.68 29.01
N LYS A 508 -1.45 20.45 28.86
CA LYS A 508 -0.98 19.92 27.58
C LYS A 508 -2.14 19.79 26.60
N GLU A 509 -3.25 19.22 27.06
CA GLU A 509 -4.49 19.13 26.29
C GLU A 509 -5.02 20.52 25.88
N ASN A 510 -5.03 21.46 26.83
CA ASN A 510 -5.51 22.82 26.59
C ASN A 510 -4.68 23.55 25.50
N LEU A 511 -3.34 23.39 25.51
CA LEU A 511 -2.50 23.98 24.45
C LEU A 511 -2.80 23.38 23.08
N VAL A 512 -2.97 22.07 23.00
CA VAL A 512 -3.33 21.40 21.73
C VAL A 512 -4.65 21.97 21.21
N ARG A 513 -5.68 22.06 22.07
CA ARG A 513 -6.98 22.67 21.71
C ARG A 513 -6.85 24.14 21.29
N GLU A 514 -6.05 24.91 22.00
CA GLU A 514 -5.81 26.33 21.70
C GLU A 514 -5.20 26.51 20.30
N LEU A 515 -4.20 25.70 19.95
CA LEU A 515 -3.56 25.73 18.63
C LEU A 515 -4.52 25.26 17.52
N GLN A 516 -5.30 24.21 17.78
CA GLN A 516 -6.33 23.73 16.84
C GLN A 516 -7.44 24.77 16.61
N GLN A 517 -7.89 25.49 17.66
CA GLN A 517 -8.86 26.57 17.52
C GLN A 517 -8.31 27.76 16.70
N ARG A 518 -6.98 27.93 16.67
CA ARG A 518 -6.33 28.91 15.79
C ARG A 518 -6.19 28.39 14.34
N GLY A 519 -6.77 27.23 14.03
CA GLY A 519 -6.75 26.62 12.69
C GLY A 519 -5.46 25.88 12.34
N LYS A 520 -4.60 25.59 13.33
CA LYS A 520 -3.35 24.85 13.13
C LYS A 520 -3.56 23.33 13.21
N THR A 521 -2.87 22.60 12.38
CA THR A 521 -2.75 21.14 12.49
C THR A 521 -1.62 20.82 13.46
N VAL A 522 -1.94 20.19 14.58
CA VAL A 522 -1.03 20.02 15.72
C VAL A 522 -0.52 18.57 15.78
N ALA A 523 0.80 18.40 15.80
CA ALA A 523 1.42 17.15 16.20
C ALA A 523 1.86 17.21 17.66
N MET A 524 1.49 16.20 18.46
CA MET A 524 1.98 16.02 19.82
C MET A 524 3.06 14.95 19.85
N VAL A 525 4.22 15.27 20.43
CA VAL A 525 5.37 14.38 20.58
C VAL A 525 5.61 14.13 22.08
N GLY A 526 5.53 12.86 22.48
CA GLY A 526 5.65 12.46 23.90
C GLY A 526 6.12 11.02 24.08
N ASP A 527 6.29 10.60 25.33
CA ASP A 527 6.68 9.24 25.72
C ASP A 527 5.49 8.25 25.82
N GLY A 528 4.26 8.75 25.71
CA GLY A 528 3.02 7.98 25.75
C GLY A 528 2.50 7.62 27.14
N ILE A 529 3.29 7.75 28.19
CA ILE A 529 2.88 7.36 29.55
C ILE A 529 2.12 8.50 30.23
N ASN A 530 2.70 9.70 30.19
CA ASN A 530 2.17 10.89 30.86
C ASN A 530 1.30 11.76 29.96
N ASP A 531 1.34 11.55 28.65
CA ASP A 531 0.80 12.42 27.61
C ASP A 531 -0.38 11.82 26.85
N THR A 532 -0.92 10.68 27.31
CA THR A 532 -1.95 9.90 26.61
C THR A 532 -3.15 10.75 26.15
N GLN A 533 -3.62 11.66 26.99
CA GLN A 533 -4.78 12.51 26.68
C GLN A 533 -4.45 13.55 25.60
N ALA A 534 -3.29 14.21 25.70
CA ALA A 534 -2.83 15.19 24.71
C ALA A 534 -2.50 14.52 23.37
N LEU A 535 -1.89 13.32 23.40
CA LEU A 535 -1.63 12.49 22.22
C LEU A 535 -2.93 12.08 21.52
N ALA A 536 -3.94 11.65 22.27
CA ALA A 536 -5.25 11.28 21.70
C ALA A 536 -6.00 12.45 21.07
N LEU A 537 -5.80 13.67 21.57
CA LEU A 537 -6.46 14.87 21.09
C LEU A 537 -5.78 15.47 19.85
N ALA A 538 -4.46 15.35 19.73
CA ALA A 538 -3.68 15.93 18.65
C ALA A 538 -4.11 15.37 17.28
N ASP A 539 -3.94 16.18 16.21
CA ASP A 539 -4.23 15.74 14.85
C ASP A 539 -3.29 14.61 14.41
N VAL A 540 -2.04 14.64 14.93
CA VAL A 540 -1.04 13.58 14.77
C VAL A 540 -0.38 13.33 16.12
N SER A 541 -0.45 12.09 16.60
CA SER A 541 0.27 11.66 17.81
C SER A 541 1.55 10.93 17.44
N ILE A 542 2.67 11.37 18.02
CA ILE A 542 4.01 10.82 17.78
C ILE A 542 4.58 10.36 19.12
N ALA A 543 4.79 9.05 19.29
CA ALA A 543 5.47 8.51 20.44
C ALA A 543 6.96 8.29 20.14
N ILE A 544 7.81 8.59 21.14
CA ILE A 544 9.25 8.32 21.09
C ILE A 544 9.56 7.30 22.18
N GLY A 545 10.30 6.25 21.82
CA GLY A 545 10.79 5.36 22.84
C GLY A 545 10.97 3.92 22.39
N ARG A 546 11.66 3.15 23.22
CA ARG A 546 11.97 1.74 23.00
C ARG A 546 10.74 0.87 23.26
N GLY A 547 9.69 0.99 22.40
CA GLY A 547 8.65 -0.03 22.32
C GLY A 547 7.94 -0.38 23.63
N THR A 548 7.57 0.61 24.46
CA THR A 548 6.60 0.33 25.51
C THR A 548 5.25 0.09 24.84
N ASP A 549 4.62 -1.05 25.09
CA ASP A 549 3.35 -1.47 24.47
C ASP A 549 2.29 -0.36 24.54
N VAL A 550 2.24 0.40 25.64
CA VAL A 550 1.27 1.49 25.85
C VAL A 550 1.47 2.66 24.87
N ALA A 551 2.71 3.03 24.58
CA ALA A 551 2.99 4.15 23.65
C ALA A 551 2.64 3.79 22.21
N MET A 552 2.93 2.54 21.80
CA MET A 552 2.60 2.02 20.48
C MET A 552 1.08 1.89 20.27
N ASP A 553 0.32 1.59 21.30
CA ASP A 553 -1.14 1.43 21.21
C ASP A 553 -1.87 2.75 21.00
N VAL A 554 -1.39 3.84 21.60
CA VAL A 554 -2.06 5.15 21.58
C VAL A 554 -1.59 6.02 20.42
N ALA A 555 -0.30 5.98 20.06
CA ALA A 555 0.27 6.85 19.04
C ALA A 555 -0.08 6.39 17.62
N GLN A 556 -0.31 7.36 16.74
CA GLN A 556 -0.47 7.14 15.30
C GLN A 556 0.86 6.95 14.58
N VAL A 557 1.93 7.49 15.15
CA VAL A 557 3.31 7.38 14.65
C VAL A 557 4.21 7.04 15.82
N THR A 558 5.05 6.02 15.67
CA THR A 558 6.03 5.60 16.68
C THR A 558 7.44 5.71 16.11
N LEU A 559 8.30 6.41 16.82
CA LEU A 559 9.73 6.52 16.49
C LEU A 559 10.49 5.46 17.30
N MET A 560 11.17 4.54 16.61
CA MET A 560 11.82 3.37 17.21
C MET A 560 13.17 3.66 17.87
N GLY A 561 13.63 4.89 17.87
CA GLY A 561 14.91 5.30 18.45
C GLY A 561 14.80 6.61 19.18
N ASP A 562 15.91 6.98 19.85
CA ASP A 562 16.03 8.22 20.62
C ASP A 562 16.47 9.44 19.78
N ASP A 563 16.71 9.26 18.48
CA ASP A 563 17.12 10.35 17.57
C ASP A 563 15.95 11.22 17.16
N LEU A 564 15.88 12.43 17.69
CA LEU A 564 14.80 13.40 17.42
C LEU A 564 14.74 13.89 15.96
N ARG A 565 15.79 13.71 15.17
CA ARG A 565 15.75 14.01 13.71
C ARG A 565 14.73 13.16 12.98
N SER A 566 14.27 12.05 13.56
CA SER A 566 13.19 11.23 13.02
C SER A 566 11.86 11.98 12.92
N VAL A 567 11.60 12.99 13.77
CA VAL A 567 10.38 13.82 13.72
C VAL A 567 10.31 14.67 12.44
N PRO A 568 11.26 15.57 12.14
CA PRO A 568 11.25 16.33 10.90
C PRO A 568 11.33 15.43 9.66
N LYS A 569 12.08 14.32 9.69
CA LYS A 569 12.15 13.34 8.61
C LYS A 569 10.81 12.69 8.33
N ALA A 570 10.07 12.29 9.37
CA ALA A 570 8.71 11.73 9.24
C ALA A 570 7.75 12.71 8.56
N ILE A 571 7.75 13.97 8.98
CA ILE A 571 6.92 15.03 8.38
C ILE A 571 7.34 15.28 6.92
N GLN A 572 8.63 15.33 6.63
CA GLN A 572 9.13 15.52 5.27
C GLN A 572 8.76 14.35 4.36
N LEU A 573 8.90 13.11 4.84
CA LEU A 573 8.53 11.91 4.10
C LEU A 573 7.02 11.89 3.81
N SER A 574 6.19 12.28 4.78
CA SER A 574 4.76 12.47 4.59
C SER A 574 4.46 13.49 3.49
N ARG A 575 5.09 14.67 3.53
CA ARG A 575 4.93 15.72 2.50
C ARG A 575 5.31 15.20 1.11
N ARG A 576 6.43 14.49 1.00
CA ARG A 576 6.90 13.88 -0.27
C ARG A 576 5.93 12.81 -0.78
N THR A 577 5.45 11.94 0.11
CA THR A 577 4.52 10.85 -0.24
C THR A 577 3.20 11.41 -0.76
N VAL A 578 2.62 12.39 -0.07
CA VAL A 578 1.33 12.97 -0.50
C VAL A 578 1.49 13.83 -1.77
N LYS A 579 2.63 14.49 -1.96
CA LYS A 579 2.94 15.15 -3.25
C LYS A 579 3.00 14.13 -4.39
N MET A 580 3.63 12.99 -4.16
CA MET A 580 3.68 11.88 -5.13
C MET A 580 2.29 11.35 -5.47
N ILE A 581 1.40 11.22 -4.47
CA ILE A 581 -0.01 10.85 -4.71
C ILE A 581 -0.68 11.86 -5.64
N ALA A 582 -0.51 13.16 -5.40
CA ALA A 582 -1.08 14.20 -6.23
C ALA A 582 -0.54 14.17 -7.68
N GLU A 583 0.77 13.95 -7.85
CA GLU A 583 1.40 13.78 -9.16
C GLU A 583 0.85 12.54 -9.90
N ASN A 584 0.74 11.41 -9.20
CA ASN A 584 0.17 10.18 -9.75
C ASN A 584 -1.27 10.36 -10.20
N LEU A 585 -2.09 11.00 -9.38
CA LEU A 585 -3.49 11.28 -9.71
C LEU A 585 -3.60 12.24 -10.90
N PHE A 586 -2.77 13.29 -10.95
CA PHE A 586 -2.72 14.20 -12.08
C PHE A 586 -2.45 13.43 -13.38
N TRP A 587 -1.41 12.60 -13.43
CA TRP A 587 -1.10 11.81 -14.61
C TRP A 587 -2.20 10.81 -14.96
N ALA A 588 -2.77 10.13 -13.97
CA ALA A 588 -3.87 9.19 -14.19
C ALA A 588 -5.12 9.84 -14.80
N PHE A 589 -5.42 11.10 -14.44
CA PHE A 589 -6.57 11.84 -14.99
C PHE A 589 -6.27 12.46 -16.36
N ILE A 590 -5.09 13.06 -16.56
CA ILE A 590 -4.78 13.80 -17.77
C ILE A 590 -4.80 12.89 -19.01
N TYR A 591 -4.33 11.63 -18.88
CA TYR A 591 -4.43 10.66 -19.96
C TYR A 591 -5.88 10.47 -20.42
N ASN A 592 -6.81 10.30 -19.47
CA ASN A 592 -8.23 10.09 -19.79
C ASN A 592 -8.87 11.35 -20.38
N ILE A 593 -8.59 12.53 -19.81
CA ILE A 593 -9.16 13.81 -20.26
C ILE A 593 -8.73 14.14 -21.69
N VAL A 594 -7.46 13.89 -22.03
CA VAL A 594 -6.94 14.20 -23.38
C VAL A 594 -7.30 13.11 -24.39
N CYS A 595 -7.14 11.84 -24.02
CA CYS A 595 -7.30 10.76 -24.99
C CYS A 595 -8.77 10.39 -25.27
N LEU A 596 -9.71 10.64 -24.33
CA LEU A 596 -11.11 10.32 -24.54
C LEU A 596 -11.75 11.13 -25.67
N PRO A 597 -11.62 12.47 -25.77
CA PRO A 597 -12.09 13.23 -26.94
C PRO A 597 -11.43 12.80 -28.24
N LEU A 598 -10.14 12.45 -28.20
CA LEU A 598 -9.41 11.97 -29.39
C LEU A 598 -9.94 10.61 -29.87
N ALA A 599 -10.27 9.71 -28.92
CA ALA A 599 -10.88 8.41 -29.22
C ALA A 599 -12.32 8.57 -29.75
N ALA A 600 -13.07 9.52 -29.21
CA ALA A 600 -14.41 9.86 -29.72
C ALA A 600 -14.40 10.46 -31.11
N GLY A 601 -13.24 10.92 -31.62
CA GLY A 601 -13.11 11.50 -32.94
C GLY A 601 -13.41 13.00 -33.02
N VAL A 602 -13.23 13.75 -31.92
CA VAL A 602 -13.50 15.20 -31.87
C VAL A 602 -12.68 15.96 -32.91
N LEU A 603 -11.47 15.49 -33.30
CA LEU A 603 -10.63 16.14 -34.28
C LEU A 603 -11.23 16.17 -35.70
N TYR A 604 -12.14 15.25 -36.02
CA TYR A 604 -12.86 15.28 -37.29
C TYR A 604 -13.73 16.55 -37.46
N LEU A 605 -14.21 17.11 -36.33
CA LEU A 605 -14.95 18.39 -36.36
C LEU A 605 -14.08 19.57 -36.85
N PHE A 606 -12.77 19.44 -36.75
CA PHE A 606 -11.77 20.42 -37.18
C PHE A 606 -11.12 20.05 -38.54
N GLY A 607 -11.67 19.03 -39.25
CA GLY A 607 -11.14 18.58 -40.54
C GLY A 607 -9.86 17.71 -40.42
N ILE A 608 -9.46 17.29 -39.23
CA ILE A 608 -8.26 16.46 -39.00
C ILE A 608 -8.71 15.01 -38.90
N SER A 609 -8.29 14.17 -39.86
CA SER A 609 -8.62 12.73 -39.90
C SER A 609 -7.75 11.88 -38.98
N PHE A 610 -7.50 12.34 -37.77
CA PHE A 610 -6.76 11.60 -36.74
C PHE A 610 -7.69 11.13 -35.64
N GLN A 611 -7.61 9.84 -35.30
CA GLN A 611 -8.34 9.24 -34.20
C GLN A 611 -7.53 8.13 -33.56
N ILE A 612 -7.68 7.96 -32.23
CA ILE A 612 -7.06 6.87 -31.50
C ILE A 612 -7.86 5.60 -31.78
N THR A 613 -7.20 4.60 -32.37
CA THR A 613 -7.82 3.27 -32.57
C THR A 613 -7.91 2.50 -31.24
N PRO A 614 -8.78 1.48 -31.13
CA PRO A 614 -8.90 0.66 -29.92
C PRO A 614 -7.59 -0.01 -29.49
N MET A 615 -6.74 -0.37 -30.44
CA MET A 615 -5.41 -0.92 -30.21
C MET A 615 -4.49 0.10 -29.50
N TRP A 616 -4.38 1.32 -30.05
CA TRP A 616 -3.59 2.38 -29.42
C TRP A 616 -4.17 2.82 -28.08
N ALA A 617 -5.50 2.83 -27.94
CA ALA A 617 -6.18 3.12 -26.69
C ALA A 617 -5.76 2.13 -25.60
N SER A 618 -5.72 0.83 -25.90
CA SER A 618 -5.30 -0.21 -24.94
C SER A 618 -3.81 -0.13 -24.58
N ALA A 619 -2.95 0.19 -25.54
CA ALA A 619 -1.52 0.39 -25.29
C ALA A 619 -1.27 1.60 -24.38
N LEU A 620 -1.89 2.76 -24.67
CA LEU A 620 -1.78 3.98 -23.85
C LEU A 620 -2.27 3.74 -22.40
N MET A 621 -3.36 2.99 -22.24
CA MET A 621 -3.88 2.61 -20.94
C MET A 621 -2.87 1.77 -20.13
N ALA A 622 -2.22 0.78 -20.76
CA ALA A 622 -1.18 -0.03 -20.10
C ALA A 622 0.01 0.85 -19.68
N PHE A 623 0.46 1.76 -20.54
CA PHE A 623 1.53 2.71 -20.23
C PHE A 623 1.18 3.66 -19.09
N SER A 624 -0.05 4.14 -19.02
CA SER A 624 -0.52 5.02 -17.92
C SER A 624 -0.34 4.33 -16.56
N SER A 625 -0.74 3.07 -16.43
CA SER A 625 -0.58 2.31 -15.18
C SER A 625 0.90 2.13 -14.81
N VAL A 626 1.76 1.79 -15.78
CA VAL A 626 3.19 1.62 -15.56
C VAL A 626 3.85 2.94 -15.14
N SER A 627 3.48 4.06 -15.75
CA SER A 627 4.05 5.39 -15.43
C SER A 627 3.78 5.79 -13.98
N VAL A 628 2.58 5.55 -13.47
CA VAL A 628 2.19 5.82 -12.08
C VAL A 628 3.01 4.99 -11.09
N VAL A 629 3.22 3.71 -11.39
CA VAL A 629 4.03 2.85 -10.51
C VAL A 629 5.50 3.25 -10.53
N LEU A 630 6.07 3.53 -11.71
CA LEU A 630 7.45 3.99 -11.83
C LEU A 630 7.66 5.32 -11.10
N ASN A 631 6.70 6.25 -11.20
CA ASN A 631 6.77 7.50 -10.43
C ASN A 631 6.75 7.23 -8.92
N SER A 632 5.90 6.31 -8.44
CA SER A 632 5.85 5.93 -7.01
C SER A 632 7.17 5.32 -6.54
N LEU A 633 7.82 4.47 -7.36
CA LEU A 633 9.12 3.88 -7.03
C LEU A 633 10.24 4.93 -6.93
N ARG A 634 10.11 6.08 -7.57
CA ARG A 634 11.04 7.21 -7.45
C ARG A 634 11.18 7.69 -6.00
N LEU A 635 10.10 7.57 -5.19
CA LEU A 635 10.15 7.91 -3.77
C LEU A 635 11.16 7.03 -2.99
N LYS A 636 11.37 5.78 -3.42
CA LYS A 636 12.35 4.87 -2.82
C LYS A 636 13.80 5.34 -3.06
N LEU A 637 14.04 6.03 -4.17
CA LEU A 637 15.35 6.52 -4.57
C LEU A 637 15.67 7.93 -4.02
N MET A 638 14.63 8.64 -3.55
CA MET A 638 14.81 9.95 -2.94
C MET A 638 15.31 9.76 -1.50
N ALA A 639 16.57 10.17 -1.25
CA ALA A 639 17.19 10.18 0.08
C ALA A 639 16.51 11.22 0.98
#